data_abf2b7c45f2283815186885259784c19
#
_entry.id   abf2b7c45f2283815186885259784c19
#
_cell.length_a   1.000
_cell.length_b   1.000
_cell.length_c   1.000
_cell.angle_alpha   90.00
_cell.angle_beta   90.00
_cell.angle_gamma   90.00
#
_symmetry.space_group_name_H-M   'P 1'
#
loop_
_entity.id
_entity.type
_entity.pdbx_description
1 polymer ?
#
loop_
_entity_poly.entity_id
_entity_poly.type
_entity_poly.pdbx_seq_one_letter_code
_entity_poly.pdbx_strand_id
1 'polypeptide(L)'
;MPAFRLPVRQLVEFLLRTGSIDSRFTGFDRANEGARIHRKLQKAAGEGYAAEVFLSGEREAAGIPFTIEGRADGIFTDEAGVTVIDEIKTTAVPADDIAEDMNPCHWAQGMVYGALYGRQQGLEKLDVRLTYYQIDTDDILRFVRHFTLEELEAFLQDLLEQYAPWAQRQLAWKEQRGVSLSALDFPFPAYRPGQRALAGEVYRACTAAPSKSGVRLFCQAPTGIGKTMSVLFPALRAIGTGCGEKLFYLTARNTTQSAAEDAIARLRAFDSKLALRSVTLTAKEKVCLHPDAEGHPACLPELCPYANGYYDRVNTALKALLDDGTGRFDRAALADAAKQFTVCPFELGLDLSEWCDVIIGDYNYLFDPVVHLRRFFDSAGDWLFLVDEAHNLPERARAMYSARFCKSSLTEAKRALGRGKSTLKTALSKADKAFLAGRKAVSTLAPRRGSTAAEEDDSGQTSLLGSAETPAIELPAADYAQDGTVFCKELPSALLAPLRALTAPLQDWLEDDPDAEAHAALLDLYFEVQDILRASERYDEHFAAQLTARGSDLELQLLCLDPSPFVDASLSAGRAAALFSATLTPPGYYRTVLGCPEARAVALESPFPAENLGLYCLPSISTRYRQRDASIRPISDALAALASSRVGNYLAFFPSYAYLRQVWEDFTARYPDIGTLVQESGLDDAGRAAFLERFSPCPEKTLLGFGVMGGIFGEGVDLAGDRLIGCAIVGVGLPQVSPRQEMLRRYYDAQNGAGFDYAYRWPGMNKVLQAAGRVIRTQEDKGVVLLLDDRFAQSEYARLFPKHWRHLEYLRDTEELKKKLEDFWAE
;
A
#
# COMPACT_ATOMS: atom_id res chain seq x y z
N MET A 1 28.60 -21.65 -17.44
CA MET A 1 27.56 -21.16 -16.53
C MET A 1 27.00 -19.89 -17.12
N PRO A 2 25.71 -19.54 -16.97
CA PRO A 2 25.26 -18.23 -17.35
C PRO A 2 26.01 -17.16 -16.54
N ALA A 3 26.34 -16.02 -17.17
CA ALA A 3 27.06 -14.95 -16.50
C ALA A 3 26.20 -14.35 -15.37
N PHE A 4 26.84 -14.06 -14.23
CA PHE A 4 26.18 -13.38 -13.10
C PHE A 4 26.09 -11.89 -13.41
N ARG A 5 24.87 -11.39 -13.64
CA ARG A 5 24.63 -9.96 -13.89
C ARG A 5 24.70 -9.18 -12.59
N LEU A 6 25.50 -8.12 -12.58
CA LEU A 6 25.75 -7.32 -11.39
C LEU A 6 25.82 -5.82 -11.76
N PRO A 7 24.80 -5.03 -11.39
CA PRO A 7 24.84 -3.58 -11.56
C PRO A 7 26.01 -2.96 -10.79
N VAL A 8 26.70 -1.98 -11.39
CA VAL A 8 27.83 -1.27 -10.77
C VAL A 8 27.46 -0.73 -9.40
N ARG A 9 26.29 -0.08 -9.29
CA ARG A 9 25.81 0.49 -8.03
C ARG A 9 25.62 -0.59 -6.95
N GLN A 10 25.04 -1.71 -7.32
CA GLN A 10 24.81 -2.82 -6.36
C GLN A 10 26.13 -3.40 -5.87
N LEU A 11 27.10 -3.63 -6.75
CA LEU A 11 28.44 -4.11 -6.39
C LEU A 11 29.11 -3.18 -5.37
N VAL A 12 29.16 -1.89 -5.70
CA VAL A 12 29.85 -0.88 -4.91
C VAL A 12 29.16 -0.64 -3.56
N GLU A 13 27.82 -0.40 -3.56
CA GLU A 13 27.10 -0.14 -2.31
C GLU A 13 27.10 -1.36 -1.39
N PHE A 14 27.00 -2.56 -1.93
CA PHE A 14 27.04 -3.78 -1.12
C PHE A 14 28.36 -4.00 -0.38
N LEU A 15 29.48 -3.70 -1.03
CA LEU A 15 30.81 -3.94 -0.46
C LEU A 15 31.38 -2.76 0.33
N LEU A 16 31.12 -1.54 -0.12
CA LEU A 16 31.84 -0.34 0.35
C LEU A 16 30.99 0.64 1.14
N ARG A 17 29.67 0.42 1.23
CA ARG A 17 28.80 1.28 2.05
C ARG A 17 29.13 1.05 3.52
N THR A 18 29.42 2.15 4.23
CA THR A 18 29.78 2.18 5.66
C THR A 18 28.93 3.17 6.41
N GLY A 19 29.01 3.15 7.75
CA GLY A 19 28.39 4.13 8.62
C GLY A 19 26.95 3.80 9.02
N SER A 20 26.15 4.82 9.27
CA SER A 20 24.91 4.75 9.98
C SER A 20 23.69 5.01 9.12
N ILE A 21 22.52 4.48 9.54
CA ILE A 21 21.23 5.01 9.09
C ILE A 21 21.03 6.34 9.77
N ASP A 22 20.76 7.38 9.02
CA ASP A 22 20.45 8.70 9.50
C ASP A 22 19.14 9.17 8.90
N SER A 23 18.12 9.37 9.74
CA SER A 23 16.81 9.88 9.33
C SER A 23 16.67 11.38 9.60
N ARG A 24 17.77 12.08 9.95
CA ARG A 24 17.76 13.52 9.92
C ARG A 24 17.25 13.98 8.58
N PHE A 25 16.50 15.02 8.62
CA PHE A 25 15.79 15.54 7.49
C PHE A 25 16.66 15.61 6.23
N THR A 26 16.51 14.62 5.38
CA THR A 26 17.04 14.62 4.02
C THR A 26 15.84 14.77 3.10
N GLY A 27 15.61 15.98 2.57
CA GLY A 27 14.42 16.31 1.78
C GLY A 27 13.99 15.18 0.84
N PHE A 28 12.75 14.75 0.96
CA PHE A 28 12.19 13.59 0.22
C PHE A 28 12.22 13.74 -1.30
N ASP A 29 12.41 14.96 -1.80
CA ASP A 29 12.39 15.26 -3.25
C ASP A 29 13.78 15.16 -3.91
N ARG A 30 14.82 14.78 -3.14
CA ARG A 30 16.21 14.73 -3.64
C ARG A 30 16.40 13.82 -4.86
N ALA A 31 15.63 12.74 -4.99
CA ALA A 31 15.77 11.86 -6.15
C ALA A 31 15.32 12.55 -7.46
N ASN A 32 14.18 13.25 -7.42
CA ASN A 32 13.66 14.00 -8.58
C ASN A 32 14.50 15.26 -8.83
N GLU A 33 14.92 15.94 -7.77
CA GLU A 33 15.79 17.09 -7.83
C GLU A 33 17.18 16.70 -8.31
N GLY A 34 17.75 15.61 -7.82
CA GLY A 34 19.00 15.04 -8.32
C GLY A 34 18.94 14.78 -9.83
N ALA A 35 17.91 14.11 -10.32
CA ALA A 35 17.74 13.87 -11.76
C ALA A 35 17.58 15.16 -12.59
N ARG A 36 16.95 16.20 -12.01
CA ARG A 36 16.84 17.53 -12.65
C ARG A 36 18.20 18.23 -12.70
N ILE A 37 18.95 18.16 -11.60
CA ILE A 37 20.29 18.75 -11.48
C ILE A 37 21.28 18.04 -12.41
N HIS A 38 21.28 16.69 -12.45
CA HIS A 38 22.10 15.93 -13.40
C HIS A 38 21.85 16.42 -14.82
N ARG A 39 20.59 16.51 -15.26
CA ARG A 39 20.25 17.04 -16.60
C ARG A 39 20.67 18.49 -16.80
N LYS A 40 20.59 19.35 -15.75
CA LYS A 40 21.06 20.74 -15.79
C LYS A 40 22.58 20.78 -16.04
N LEU A 41 23.35 20.01 -15.27
CA LEU A 41 24.83 19.95 -15.38
C LEU A 41 25.29 19.33 -16.70
N GLN A 42 24.70 18.21 -17.10
CA GLN A 42 24.96 17.53 -18.36
C GLN A 42 24.70 18.46 -19.56
N LYS A 43 23.61 19.23 -19.55
CA LYS A 43 23.30 20.21 -20.60
C LYS A 43 24.25 21.41 -20.59
N ALA A 44 24.70 21.84 -19.42
CA ALA A 44 25.66 22.95 -19.28
C ALA A 44 27.07 22.56 -19.67
N ALA A 45 27.41 21.27 -19.69
CA ALA A 45 28.75 20.77 -20.07
C ALA A 45 29.10 20.95 -21.57
N GLY A 46 28.08 21.17 -22.42
CA GLY A 46 28.28 21.56 -23.83
C GLY A 46 28.52 20.39 -24.79
N GLU A 47 28.97 20.75 -26.02
CA GLU A 47 29.30 19.79 -27.07
C GLU A 47 30.55 18.98 -26.68
N GLY A 48 30.50 17.66 -26.85
CA GLY A 48 31.58 16.74 -26.47
C GLY A 48 31.39 16.01 -25.14
N TYR A 49 30.34 16.37 -24.34
CA TYR A 49 29.96 15.67 -23.15
C TYR A 49 28.87 14.61 -23.45
N ALA A 50 29.23 13.32 -23.36
CA ALA A 50 28.31 12.23 -23.56
C ALA A 50 27.63 11.91 -22.21
N ALA A 51 26.34 12.21 -22.10
CA ALA A 51 25.56 11.99 -20.89
C ALA A 51 24.92 10.58 -20.84
N GLU A 52 24.72 10.02 -19.65
CA GLU A 52 24.01 8.76 -19.41
C GLU A 52 24.53 7.58 -20.25
N VAL A 53 25.85 7.42 -20.31
CA VAL A 53 26.51 6.41 -21.17
C VAL A 53 26.33 5.02 -20.54
N PHE A 54 25.59 4.15 -21.23
CA PHE A 54 25.47 2.74 -20.81
C PHE A 54 26.79 2.00 -21.08
N LEU A 55 27.30 1.36 -20.03
CA LEU A 55 28.53 0.56 -20.07
C LEU A 55 28.23 -0.86 -19.59
N SER A 56 28.81 -1.84 -20.25
CA SER A 56 28.72 -3.24 -19.86
C SER A 56 30.03 -3.95 -20.18
N GLY A 57 30.46 -4.83 -19.31
CA GLY A 57 31.70 -5.61 -19.53
C GLY A 57 31.64 -6.95 -18.85
N GLU A 58 32.29 -7.93 -19.45
CA GLU A 58 32.42 -9.26 -18.86
C GLU A 58 33.79 -9.39 -18.15
N ARG A 59 33.77 -9.98 -16.97
CA ARG A 59 34.94 -10.30 -16.15
C ARG A 59 34.76 -11.66 -15.50
N GLU A 60 35.88 -12.30 -15.15
CA GLU A 60 35.86 -13.54 -14.39
C GLU A 60 36.54 -13.31 -13.03
N ALA A 61 35.89 -13.74 -11.95
CA ALA A 61 36.49 -13.76 -10.63
C ALA A 61 36.07 -15.06 -9.90
N ALA A 62 37.03 -15.73 -9.26
CA ALA A 62 36.83 -17.01 -8.56
C ALA A 62 36.07 -18.07 -9.39
N GLY A 63 36.30 -18.12 -10.71
CA GLY A 63 35.64 -19.06 -11.63
C GLY A 63 34.19 -18.73 -11.98
N ILE A 64 33.70 -17.52 -11.65
CA ILE A 64 32.37 -17.02 -11.99
C ILE A 64 32.49 -15.98 -13.09
N PRO A 65 31.81 -16.16 -14.23
CA PRO A 65 31.68 -15.09 -15.23
C PRO A 65 30.69 -14.04 -14.73
N PHE A 66 31.10 -12.78 -14.58
CA PHE A 66 30.29 -11.62 -14.24
C PHE A 66 30.01 -10.77 -15.47
N THR A 67 28.79 -10.32 -15.65
CA THR A 67 28.43 -9.22 -16.52
C THR A 67 28.15 -8.00 -15.65
N ILE A 68 29.08 -7.03 -15.64
CA ILE A 68 28.97 -5.78 -14.89
C ILE A 68 28.34 -4.74 -15.81
N GLU A 69 27.28 -4.08 -15.38
CA GLU A 69 26.57 -3.11 -16.20
C GLU A 69 26.09 -1.90 -15.39
N GLY A 70 26.07 -0.72 -16.06
CA GLY A 70 25.58 0.50 -15.44
C GLY A 70 25.61 1.68 -16.39
N ARG A 71 25.27 2.86 -15.89
CA ARG A 71 25.29 4.11 -16.66
C ARG A 71 26.17 5.10 -15.95
N ALA A 72 27.23 5.57 -16.65
CA ALA A 72 28.03 6.68 -16.20
C ALA A 72 27.28 8.00 -16.44
N ASP A 73 27.28 8.91 -15.48
CA ASP A 73 26.58 10.19 -15.58
C ASP A 73 27.10 11.04 -16.73
N GLY A 74 28.42 10.98 -16.97
CA GLY A 74 29.00 11.66 -18.09
C GLY A 74 30.39 11.16 -18.50
N ILE A 75 30.69 11.27 -19.79
CA ILE A 75 32.02 10.98 -20.35
C ILE A 75 32.38 12.08 -21.33
N PHE A 76 33.59 12.62 -21.22
CA PHE A 76 34.08 13.66 -22.11
C PHE A 76 35.62 13.59 -22.25
N THR A 77 36.17 14.35 -23.17
CA THR A 77 37.62 14.52 -23.31
C THR A 77 38.00 15.95 -22.89
N ASP A 78 38.97 16.10 -22.01
CA ASP A 78 39.42 17.39 -21.53
C ASP A 78 40.27 18.13 -22.57
N GLU A 79 40.73 19.35 -22.24
CA GLU A 79 41.56 20.16 -23.08
C GLU A 79 42.98 19.56 -23.36
N ALA A 80 43.45 18.65 -22.50
CA ALA A 80 44.68 17.93 -22.65
C ALA A 80 44.54 16.65 -23.49
N GLY A 81 43.32 16.34 -23.94
CA GLY A 81 43.03 15.14 -24.71
C GLY A 81 42.87 13.87 -23.84
N VAL A 82 42.70 14.02 -22.52
CA VAL A 82 42.47 12.91 -21.59
C VAL A 82 40.97 12.65 -21.45
N THR A 83 40.59 11.38 -21.54
CA THR A 83 39.20 10.96 -21.29
C THR A 83 38.88 11.06 -19.81
N VAL A 84 37.74 11.67 -19.47
CA VAL A 84 37.26 11.87 -18.11
C VAL A 84 35.89 11.16 -17.93
N ILE A 85 35.80 10.32 -16.94
CA ILE A 85 34.51 9.77 -16.42
C ILE A 85 34.02 10.70 -15.34
N ASP A 86 32.82 11.26 -15.50
CA ASP A 86 32.22 12.20 -14.56
C ASP A 86 31.08 11.54 -13.81
N GLU A 87 31.20 11.45 -12.49
CA GLU A 87 30.16 10.95 -11.59
C GLU A 87 29.59 12.14 -10.83
N ILE A 88 28.32 12.41 -11.04
CA ILE A 88 27.62 13.58 -10.48
C ILE A 88 26.86 13.16 -9.22
N LYS A 89 27.03 13.92 -8.16
CA LYS A 89 26.32 13.72 -6.89
C LYS A 89 25.72 15.02 -6.40
N THR A 90 24.48 14.95 -5.93
CA THR A 90 23.83 16.07 -5.24
C THR A 90 23.98 15.88 -3.74
N THR A 91 24.25 16.95 -3.02
CA THR A 91 24.41 16.93 -1.56
C THR A 91 23.86 18.21 -0.95
N ALA A 92 23.39 18.12 0.31
CA ALA A 92 23.08 19.27 1.15
C ALA A 92 24.20 19.57 2.16
N VAL A 93 25.27 18.80 2.16
CA VAL A 93 26.44 19.12 3.00
C VAL A 93 26.94 20.50 2.60
N PRO A 94 27.22 21.42 3.59
CA PRO A 94 27.77 22.73 3.30
C PRO A 94 29.00 22.65 2.39
N ALA A 95 29.15 23.58 1.46
CA ALA A 95 30.23 23.54 0.46
C ALA A 95 31.63 23.42 1.10
N ASP A 96 31.84 24.07 2.26
CA ASP A 96 33.11 24.04 2.98
C ASP A 96 33.39 22.68 3.65
N ASP A 97 32.39 21.85 3.87
CA ASP A 97 32.47 20.53 4.48
C ASP A 97 32.47 19.39 3.46
N ILE A 98 32.33 19.67 2.17
CA ILE A 98 32.41 18.68 1.10
C ILE A 98 33.86 18.28 0.90
N ALA A 99 34.21 17.09 1.38
CA ALA A 99 35.56 16.52 1.21
C ALA A 99 35.62 15.52 0.05
N GLU A 100 36.77 15.36 -0.52
CA GLU A 100 37.07 14.44 -1.61
C GLU A 100 36.75 12.98 -1.25
N ASP A 101 36.97 12.59 -0.01
CA ASP A 101 36.80 11.24 0.53
C ASP A 101 35.50 11.05 1.32
N MET A 102 34.55 11.98 1.20
CA MET A 102 33.28 11.99 1.96
C MET A 102 32.49 10.67 1.81
N ASN A 103 32.52 10.06 0.63
CA ASN A 103 31.86 8.78 0.40
C ASN A 103 32.67 7.89 -0.57
N PRO A 104 33.26 6.80 -0.08
CA PRO A 104 34.06 5.89 -0.91
C PRO A 104 33.27 5.26 -2.08
N CYS A 105 31.97 5.07 -1.95
CA CYS A 105 31.14 4.53 -3.01
C CYS A 105 31.10 5.42 -4.25
N HIS A 106 31.21 6.74 -4.09
CA HIS A 106 31.17 7.66 -5.23
C HIS A 106 32.40 7.50 -6.13
N TRP A 107 33.58 7.45 -5.52
CA TRP A 107 34.81 7.16 -6.27
C TRP A 107 34.78 5.77 -6.91
N ALA A 108 34.35 4.78 -6.16
CA ALA A 108 34.28 3.41 -6.65
C ALA A 108 33.37 3.25 -7.87
N GLN A 109 32.22 3.95 -7.92
CA GLN A 109 31.34 3.96 -9.09
C GLN A 109 32.06 4.51 -10.32
N GLY A 110 32.69 5.70 -10.21
CA GLY A 110 33.46 6.30 -11.28
C GLY A 110 34.62 5.44 -11.74
N MET A 111 35.36 4.82 -10.80
CA MET A 111 36.48 3.92 -11.09
C MET A 111 36.02 2.66 -11.85
N VAL A 112 34.90 2.05 -11.46
CA VAL A 112 34.35 0.89 -12.19
C VAL A 112 33.91 1.29 -13.59
N TYR A 113 33.24 2.44 -13.76
CA TYR A 113 32.91 2.95 -15.09
C TYR A 113 34.16 3.24 -15.92
N GLY A 114 35.24 3.78 -15.30
CA GLY A 114 36.52 3.98 -15.91
C GLY A 114 37.15 2.68 -16.42
N ALA A 115 37.13 1.60 -15.61
CA ALA A 115 37.61 0.29 -16.01
C ALA A 115 36.84 -0.27 -17.22
N LEU A 116 35.51 -0.13 -17.21
CA LEU A 116 34.64 -0.62 -18.29
C LEU A 116 34.88 0.16 -19.58
N TYR A 117 34.88 1.49 -19.52
CA TYR A 117 35.05 2.36 -20.70
C TYR A 117 36.47 2.31 -21.26
N GLY A 118 37.49 2.43 -20.39
CA GLY A 118 38.88 2.40 -20.76
C GLY A 118 39.25 1.14 -21.56
N ARG A 119 38.73 -0.03 -21.10
CA ARG A 119 38.94 -1.29 -21.83
C ARG A 119 38.20 -1.34 -23.16
N GLN A 120 36.95 -0.82 -23.22
CA GLN A 120 36.17 -0.79 -24.45
C GLN A 120 36.83 0.10 -25.52
N GLN A 121 37.47 1.18 -25.10
CA GLN A 121 38.12 2.15 -26.02
C GLN A 121 39.61 1.91 -26.19
N GLY A 122 40.21 0.94 -25.45
CA GLY A 122 41.66 0.65 -25.53
C GLY A 122 42.53 1.80 -25.01
N LEU A 123 42.08 2.50 -23.96
CA LEU A 123 42.83 3.61 -23.35
C LEU A 123 43.89 3.06 -22.37
N GLU A 124 45.04 3.72 -22.29
CA GLU A 124 46.09 3.39 -21.31
C GLU A 124 45.86 4.11 -19.97
N LYS A 125 45.27 5.30 -20.04
CA LYS A 125 45.02 6.16 -18.89
C LYS A 125 43.74 6.95 -19.10
N LEU A 126 43.08 7.30 -17.99
CA LEU A 126 41.90 8.17 -17.96
C LEU A 126 41.76 8.81 -16.57
N ASP A 127 40.92 9.82 -16.52
CA ASP A 127 40.61 10.51 -15.28
C ASP A 127 39.22 10.14 -14.80
N VAL A 128 39.03 10.10 -13.49
CA VAL A 128 37.72 10.03 -12.85
C VAL A 128 37.48 11.35 -12.13
N ARG A 129 36.32 11.96 -12.39
CA ARG A 129 35.91 13.20 -11.76
C ARG A 129 34.67 12.97 -10.93
N LEU A 130 34.67 13.40 -9.64
CA LEU A 130 33.49 13.56 -8.86
C LEU A 130 33.01 15.00 -8.95
N THR A 131 31.77 15.18 -9.36
CA THR A 131 31.11 16.49 -9.42
C THR A 131 30.01 16.53 -8.36
N TYR A 132 30.29 17.23 -7.24
CA TYR A 132 29.28 17.52 -6.21
C TYR A 132 28.56 18.82 -6.54
N TYR A 133 27.24 18.74 -6.50
CA TYR A 133 26.36 19.90 -6.57
C TYR A 133 25.70 20.10 -5.22
N GLN A 134 25.99 21.21 -4.56
CA GLN A 134 25.35 21.61 -3.32
C GLN A 134 24.00 22.24 -3.67
N ILE A 135 22.92 21.65 -3.13
CA ILE A 135 21.54 21.97 -3.58
C ILE A 135 21.03 23.33 -3.08
N ASP A 136 21.55 23.85 -1.96
CA ASP A 136 21.04 25.08 -1.34
C ASP A 136 21.73 26.33 -1.88
N THR A 137 23.01 26.19 -2.26
CA THR A 137 23.84 27.31 -2.73
C THR A 137 24.11 27.29 -4.24
N ASP A 138 23.72 26.23 -4.93
CA ASP A 138 24.06 25.98 -6.34
C ASP A 138 25.58 25.83 -6.59
N ASP A 139 26.39 25.63 -5.53
CA ASP A 139 27.83 25.46 -5.65
C ASP A 139 28.20 24.13 -6.30
N ILE A 140 29.26 24.17 -7.13
CA ILE A 140 29.74 22.97 -7.82
C ILE A 140 31.18 22.75 -7.46
N LEU A 141 31.45 21.67 -6.73
CA LEU A 141 32.81 21.25 -6.37
C LEU A 141 33.23 20.06 -7.23
N ARG A 142 34.44 20.07 -7.74
CA ARG A 142 34.97 19.00 -8.59
C ARG A 142 36.29 18.52 -8.06
N PHE A 143 36.38 17.19 -7.89
CA PHE A 143 37.59 16.49 -7.52
C PHE A 143 37.97 15.57 -8.67
N VAL A 144 39.27 15.52 -9.04
CA VAL A 144 39.74 14.71 -10.16
C VAL A 144 40.88 13.83 -9.67
N ARG A 145 40.83 12.55 -10.01
CA ARG A 145 41.91 11.59 -9.80
C ARG A 145 42.32 10.98 -11.15
N HIS A 146 43.62 10.82 -11.29
CA HIS A 146 44.23 10.24 -12.48
C HIS A 146 44.48 8.77 -12.27
N PHE A 147 44.14 7.93 -13.23
CA PHE A 147 44.31 6.50 -13.16
C PHE A 147 44.91 5.94 -14.46
N THR A 148 45.72 4.92 -14.33
CA THR A 148 45.98 4.00 -15.42
C THR A 148 44.86 2.97 -15.55
N LEU A 149 44.68 2.42 -16.75
CA LEU A 149 43.68 1.37 -16.93
C LEU A 149 44.02 0.14 -16.05
N GLU A 150 45.29 -0.18 -15.87
CA GLU A 150 45.73 -1.30 -15.02
C GLU A 150 45.27 -1.13 -13.57
N GLU A 151 45.39 0.07 -13.00
CA GLU A 151 44.91 0.38 -11.65
C GLU A 151 43.39 0.21 -11.53
N LEU A 152 42.63 0.68 -12.50
CA LEU A 152 41.17 0.57 -12.51
C LEU A 152 40.70 -0.88 -12.71
N GLU A 153 41.36 -1.63 -13.58
CA GLU A 153 41.07 -3.06 -13.77
C GLU A 153 41.42 -3.86 -12.54
N ALA A 154 42.52 -3.58 -11.85
CA ALA A 154 42.91 -4.21 -10.62
C ALA A 154 41.87 -3.92 -9.50
N PHE A 155 41.40 -2.67 -9.39
CA PHE A 155 40.35 -2.28 -8.46
C PHE A 155 39.05 -3.01 -8.73
N LEU A 156 38.56 -3.05 -9.98
CA LEU A 156 37.36 -3.79 -10.33
C LEU A 156 37.50 -5.30 -10.02
N GLN A 157 38.67 -5.87 -10.34
CA GLN A 157 38.95 -7.29 -10.07
C GLN A 157 38.89 -7.59 -8.58
N ASP A 158 39.46 -6.75 -7.72
CA ASP A 158 39.44 -6.89 -6.28
C ASP A 158 38.02 -6.84 -5.72
N LEU A 159 37.16 -5.88 -6.20
CA LEU A 159 35.76 -5.84 -5.83
C LEU A 159 35.02 -7.12 -6.23
N LEU A 160 35.27 -7.65 -7.42
CA LEU A 160 34.63 -8.88 -7.87
C LEU A 160 35.09 -10.10 -7.08
N GLU A 161 36.38 -10.17 -6.69
CA GLU A 161 36.87 -11.24 -5.80
C GLU A 161 36.24 -11.19 -4.42
N GLN A 162 36.05 -9.99 -3.86
CA GLN A 162 35.34 -9.81 -2.59
C GLN A 162 33.85 -10.17 -2.70
N TYR A 163 33.21 -9.91 -3.83
CA TYR A 163 31.78 -10.24 -4.06
C TYR A 163 31.58 -11.72 -4.46
N ALA A 164 32.57 -12.37 -5.02
CA ALA A 164 32.44 -13.73 -5.54
C ALA A 164 31.86 -14.76 -4.54
N PRO A 165 32.19 -14.75 -3.23
CA PRO A 165 31.56 -15.66 -2.28
C PRO A 165 30.04 -15.48 -2.16
N TRP A 166 29.57 -14.24 -2.32
CA TRP A 166 28.13 -13.91 -2.30
C TRP A 166 27.44 -14.37 -3.59
N ALA A 167 28.09 -14.16 -4.73
CA ALA A 167 27.61 -14.66 -6.00
C ALA A 167 27.54 -16.19 -6.04
N GLN A 168 28.58 -16.89 -5.54
CA GLN A 168 28.57 -18.34 -5.43
C GLN A 168 27.41 -18.86 -4.59
N ARG A 169 27.19 -18.21 -3.42
CA ARG A 169 26.07 -18.53 -2.54
C ARG A 169 24.72 -18.36 -3.24
N GLN A 170 24.55 -17.27 -4.01
CA GLN A 170 23.29 -17.00 -4.72
C GLN A 170 23.07 -17.98 -5.89
N LEU A 171 24.11 -18.32 -6.63
CA LEU A 171 24.03 -19.30 -7.72
C LEU A 171 23.71 -20.69 -7.18
N ALA A 172 24.42 -21.14 -6.14
CA ALA A 172 24.16 -22.43 -5.49
C ALA A 172 22.74 -22.50 -4.92
N TRP A 173 22.28 -21.38 -4.31
CA TRP A 173 20.91 -21.29 -3.81
C TRP A 173 19.88 -21.38 -4.95
N LYS A 174 20.07 -20.64 -6.04
CA LYS A 174 19.16 -20.68 -7.20
C LYS A 174 19.06 -22.09 -7.78
N GLU A 175 20.17 -22.83 -7.87
CA GLU A 175 20.16 -24.22 -8.35
C GLU A 175 19.41 -25.14 -7.38
N GLN A 176 19.76 -25.10 -6.09
CA GLN A 176 19.12 -25.92 -5.05
C GLN A 176 17.61 -25.62 -4.97
N ARG A 177 17.24 -24.34 -4.98
CA ARG A 177 15.85 -23.89 -5.01
C ARG A 177 15.11 -24.41 -6.23
N GLY A 178 15.70 -24.27 -7.42
CA GLY A 178 15.11 -24.73 -8.66
C GLY A 178 14.78 -26.22 -8.64
N VAL A 179 15.71 -27.06 -8.21
CA VAL A 179 15.50 -28.49 -8.05
C VAL A 179 14.40 -28.79 -7.01
N SER A 180 14.48 -28.15 -5.83
CA SER A 180 13.52 -28.37 -4.75
C SER A 180 12.11 -27.94 -5.12
N LEU A 181 11.93 -26.71 -5.66
CA LEU A 181 10.61 -26.19 -6.01
C LEU A 181 10.00 -26.91 -7.22
N SER A 182 10.81 -27.37 -8.18
CA SER A 182 10.29 -28.16 -9.31
C SER A 182 9.78 -29.55 -8.90
N ALA A 183 10.29 -30.11 -7.82
CA ALA A 183 9.87 -31.38 -7.25
C ALA A 183 8.77 -31.24 -6.18
N LEU A 184 8.43 -30.02 -5.76
CA LEU A 184 7.49 -29.76 -4.67
C LEU A 184 6.11 -30.36 -4.97
N ASP A 185 5.59 -31.19 -4.07
CA ASP A 185 4.24 -31.75 -4.14
C ASP A 185 3.24 -30.96 -3.29
N PHE A 186 1.95 -31.16 -3.59
CA PHE A 186 0.88 -30.47 -2.87
C PHE A 186 0.78 -31.01 -1.43
N PRO A 187 0.79 -30.14 -0.37
CA PRO A 187 0.99 -30.56 1.02
C PRO A 187 -0.28 -31.11 1.69
N PHE A 188 -1.21 -31.65 0.93
CA PHE A 188 -2.43 -32.27 1.44
C PHE A 188 -2.71 -33.55 0.66
N PRO A 189 -3.39 -34.56 1.27
CA PRO A 189 -3.71 -35.82 0.62
C PRO A 189 -4.56 -35.66 -0.64
N ALA A 190 -5.40 -34.64 -0.71
CA ALA A 190 -6.27 -34.37 -1.85
C ALA A 190 -6.55 -32.87 -2.00
N TYR A 191 -6.84 -32.44 -3.21
CA TYR A 191 -7.38 -31.11 -3.49
C TYR A 191 -8.85 -31.03 -3.10
N ARG A 192 -9.25 -29.92 -2.48
CA ARG A 192 -10.68 -29.59 -2.35
C ARG A 192 -11.32 -29.31 -3.71
N PRO A 193 -12.67 -29.44 -3.83
CA PRO A 193 -13.37 -29.09 -5.08
C PRO A 193 -12.98 -27.67 -5.55
N GLY A 194 -12.66 -27.51 -6.85
CA GLY A 194 -12.21 -26.25 -7.44
C GLY A 194 -10.75 -25.85 -7.16
N GLN A 195 -10.12 -26.33 -6.11
CA GLN A 195 -8.77 -25.94 -5.69
C GLN A 195 -7.72 -26.28 -6.76
N ARG A 196 -7.79 -27.48 -7.35
CA ARG A 196 -6.87 -27.89 -8.42
C ARG A 196 -7.04 -27.04 -9.69
N ALA A 197 -8.26 -26.65 -10.01
CA ALA A 197 -8.54 -25.77 -11.15
C ALA A 197 -7.91 -24.38 -10.94
N LEU A 198 -8.07 -23.80 -9.76
CA LEU A 198 -7.44 -22.52 -9.38
C LEU A 198 -5.91 -22.60 -9.47
N ALA A 199 -5.30 -23.63 -8.87
CA ALA A 199 -3.87 -23.84 -8.93
C ALA A 199 -3.35 -23.95 -10.37
N GLY A 200 -4.10 -24.64 -11.24
CA GLY A 200 -3.78 -24.76 -12.65
C GLY A 200 -3.85 -23.43 -13.42
N GLU A 201 -4.83 -22.57 -13.10
CA GLU A 201 -4.93 -21.24 -13.71
C GLU A 201 -3.77 -20.33 -13.28
N VAL A 202 -3.44 -20.32 -11.98
CA VAL A 202 -2.30 -19.55 -11.45
C VAL A 202 -0.98 -20.04 -12.06
N TYR A 203 -0.77 -21.36 -12.14
CA TYR A 203 0.43 -21.92 -12.76
C TYR A 203 0.56 -21.50 -14.23
N ARG A 204 -0.53 -21.59 -15.02
CA ARG A 204 -0.55 -21.14 -16.41
C ARG A 204 -0.24 -19.65 -16.54
N ALA A 205 -0.79 -18.81 -15.65
CA ALA A 205 -0.49 -17.38 -15.65
C ALA A 205 0.99 -17.10 -15.35
N CYS A 206 1.57 -17.77 -14.35
CA CYS A 206 2.97 -17.61 -13.98
C CYS A 206 3.96 -18.13 -15.04
N THR A 207 3.59 -19.19 -15.77
CA THR A 207 4.45 -19.83 -16.79
C THR A 207 4.21 -19.32 -18.20
N ALA A 208 3.25 -18.43 -18.40
CA ALA A 208 3.01 -17.82 -19.71
C ALA A 208 4.23 -17.05 -20.22
N ALA A 209 4.34 -16.92 -21.53
CA ALA A 209 5.42 -16.13 -22.14
C ALA A 209 5.39 -14.69 -21.63
N PRO A 210 6.55 -14.08 -21.34
CA PRO A 210 6.63 -12.69 -20.90
C PRO A 210 5.98 -11.75 -21.92
N SER A 211 5.22 -10.78 -21.42
CA SER A 211 4.63 -9.71 -22.22
C SER A 211 4.97 -8.36 -21.61
N LYS A 212 4.88 -7.29 -22.38
CA LYS A 212 5.21 -5.93 -21.88
C LYS A 212 4.38 -5.49 -20.67
N SER A 213 3.11 -5.89 -20.61
CA SER A 213 2.21 -5.59 -19.50
C SER A 213 2.12 -6.71 -18.46
N GLY A 214 2.84 -7.83 -18.66
CA GLY A 214 2.69 -9.04 -17.85
C GLY A 214 1.33 -9.72 -18.02
N VAL A 215 1.16 -10.89 -17.40
CA VAL A 215 -0.10 -11.63 -17.41
C VAL A 215 -0.93 -11.25 -16.18
N ARG A 216 -2.23 -10.98 -16.38
CA ARG A 216 -3.16 -10.63 -15.31
C ARG A 216 -4.24 -11.69 -15.17
N LEU A 217 -4.43 -12.17 -13.94
CA LEU A 217 -5.44 -13.18 -13.62
C LEU A 217 -6.28 -12.73 -12.42
N PHE A 218 -7.58 -12.63 -12.58
CA PHE A 218 -8.53 -12.45 -11.48
C PHE A 218 -9.12 -13.78 -11.05
N CYS A 219 -9.02 -14.09 -9.76
CA CYS A 219 -9.52 -15.33 -9.19
C CYS A 219 -10.56 -15.03 -8.12
N GLN A 220 -11.83 -15.20 -8.41
CA GLN A 220 -12.87 -15.23 -7.40
C GLN A 220 -12.98 -16.64 -6.85
N ALA A 221 -12.60 -16.83 -5.61
CA ALA A 221 -12.60 -18.11 -4.93
C ALA A 221 -13.26 -17.99 -3.56
N PRO A 222 -14.36 -18.72 -3.29
CA PRO A 222 -15.07 -18.68 -2.00
C PRO A 222 -14.16 -18.91 -0.80
N THR A 223 -14.60 -18.46 0.36
CA THR A 223 -13.93 -18.78 1.62
C THR A 223 -13.89 -20.30 1.84
N GLY A 224 -12.88 -20.79 2.59
CA GLY A 224 -12.78 -22.23 2.90
C GLY A 224 -12.18 -23.11 1.79
N ILE A 225 -12.02 -22.63 0.55
CA ILE A 225 -11.40 -23.40 -0.54
C ILE A 225 -9.89 -23.60 -0.38
N GLY A 226 -9.25 -22.85 0.55
CA GLY A 226 -7.78 -22.87 0.69
C GLY A 226 -7.07 -22.01 -0.34
N LYS A 227 -7.56 -20.79 -0.58
CA LYS A 227 -7.04 -19.81 -1.55
C LYS A 227 -5.54 -19.66 -1.49
N THR A 228 -4.99 -19.35 -0.30
CA THR A 228 -3.56 -19.09 -0.09
C THR A 228 -2.69 -20.19 -0.65
N MET A 229 -2.95 -21.44 -0.29
CA MET A 229 -2.18 -22.58 -0.79
C MET A 229 -2.40 -22.80 -2.30
N SER A 230 -3.62 -22.56 -2.79
CA SER A 230 -3.97 -22.75 -4.22
C SER A 230 -3.29 -21.75 -5.15
N VAL A 231 -2.82 -20.60 -4.62
CA VAL A 231 -2.08 -19.60 -5.40
C VAL A 231 -0.58 -19.66 -5.12
N LEU A 232 -0.18 -19.88 -3.87
CA LEU A 232 1.23 -19.93 -3.46
C LEU A 232 1.96 -21.15 -4.02
N PHE A 233 1.41 -22.34 -3.86
CA PHE A 233 2.01 -23.59 -4.33
C PHE A 233 2.31 -23.58 -5.84
N PRO A 234 1.37 -23.26 -6.75
CA PRO A 234 1.65 -23.22 -8.18
C PRO A 234 2.62 -22.11 -8.58
N ALA A 235 2.63 -20.97 -7.90
CA ALA A 235 3.59 -19.90 -8.16
C ALA A 235 5.02 -20.33 -7.76
N LEU A 236 5.19 -21.02 -6.64
CA LEU A 236 6.48 -21.61 -6.24
C LEU A 236 6.93 -22.69 -7.25
N ARG A 237 6.03 -23.53 -7.72
CA ARG A 237 6.32 -24.50 -8.78
C ARG A 237 6.77 -23.82 -10.09
N ALA A 238 6.17 -22.66 -10.43
CA ALA A 238 6.59 -21.89 -11.61
C ALA A 238 8.02 -21.37 -11.45
N ILE A 239 8.39 -20.86 -10.26
CA ILE A 239 9.78 -20.49 -9.97
C ILE A 239 10.72 -21.70 -10.12
N GLY A 240 10.32 -22.87 -9.62
CA GLY A 240 11.08 -24.11 -9.77
C GLY A 240 11.36 -24.50 -11.22
N THR A 241 10.45 -24.17 -12.13
CA THR A 241 10.62 -24.41 -13.58
C THR A 241 11.31 -23.26 -14.34
N GLY A 242 11.84 -22.28 -13.62
CA GLY A 242 12.53 -21.11 -14.20
C GLY A 242 11.60 -20.00 -14.70
N CYS A 243 10.33 -20.02 -14.29
CA CYS A 243 9.36 -18.98 -14.61
C CYS A 243 9.10 -18.09 -13.39
N GLY A 244 9.84 -17.00 -13.29
CA GLY A 244 9.84 -16.09 -12.15
C GLY A 244 11.09 -16.20 -11.28
N GLU A 245 11.60 -15.06 -10.84
CA GLU A 245 12.76 -14.99 -9.96
C GLU A 245 12.36 -14.86 -8.50
N LYS A 246 11.36 -14.02 -8.21
CA LYS A 246 10.85 -13.76 -6.85
C LYS A 246 9.32 -13.72 -6.86
N LEU A 247 8.76 -14.04 -5.71
CA LEU A 247 7.33 -13.99 -5.44
C LEU A 247 7.04 -12.91 -4.40
N PHE A 248 6.16 -11.97 -4.73
CA PHE A 248 5.63 -10.99 -3.79
C PHE A 248 4.20 -11.36 -3.43
N TYR A 249 3.98 -11.73 -2.16
CA TYR A 249 2.66 -11.98 -1.61
C TYR A 249 2.17 -10.72 -0.88
N LEU A 250 1.21 -10.03 -1.47
CA LEU A 250 0.78 -8.71 -1.06
C LEU A 250 -0.62 -8.76 -0.44
N THR A 251 -0.78 -8.14 0.71
CA THR A 251 -2.04 -8.16 1.48
C THR A 251 -2.46 -6.77 1.94
N ALA A 252 -3.74 -6.60 2.22
CA ALA A 252 -4.27 -5.35 2.77
C ALA A 252 -4.09 -5.21 4.29
N ARG A 253 -3.79 -6.32 5.00
CA ARG A 253 -3.78 -6.38 6.48
C ARG A 253 -2.77 -7.39 7.01
N ASN A 254 -2.23 -7.12 8.20
CA ASN A 254 -1.28 -8.01 8.87
C ASN A 254 -1.86 -9.42 9.17
N THR A 255 -3.17 -9.52 9.48
CA THR A 255 -3.82 -10.81 9.76
C THR A 255 -3.86 -11.75 8.55
N THR A 256 -3.78 -11.23 7.34
CA THR A 256 -3.69 -12.04 6.11
C THR A 256 -2.25 -12.38 5.74
N GLN A 257 -1.25 -11.67 6.29
CA GLN A 257 0.16 -12.05 6.16
C GLN A 257 0.45 -13.38 6.86
N SER A 258 -0.12 -13.60 8.06
CA SER A 258 0.04 -14.86 8.80
C SER A 258 -0.47 -16.07 8.01
N ALA A 259 -1.52 -15.92 7.20
CA ALA A 259 -2.02 -17.01 6.36
C ALA A 259 -0.99 -17.46 5.30
N ALA A 260 -0.20 -16.54 4.76
CA ALA A 260 0.90 -16.87 3.83
C ALA A 260 2.08 -17.53 4.57
N GLU A 261 2.42 -17.00 5.75
CA GLU A 261 3.46 -17.60 6.63
C GLU A 261 3.10 -19.02 7.03
N ASP A 262 1.86 -19.28 7.45
CA ASP A 262 1.35 -20.59 7.81
C ASP A 262 1.34 -21.55 6.62
N ALA A 263 1.00 -21.05 5.42
CA ALA A 263 1.08 -21.86 4.21
C ALA A 263 2.52 -22.28 3.88
N ILE A 264 3.49 -21.35 4.00
CA ILE A 264 4.92 -21.68 3.84
C ILE A 264 5.41 -22.63 4.93
N ALA A 265 5.03 -22.42 6.17
CA ALA A 265 5.38 -23.30 7.29
C ALA A 265 4.85 -24.73 7.05
N ARG A 266 3.63 -24.86 6.52
CA ARG A 266 3.05 -26.15 6.15
C ARG A 266 3.80 -26.84 5.01
N LEU A 267 4.21 -26.10 3.97
CA LEU A 267 5.04 -26.64 2.89
C LEU A 267 6.37 -27.18 3.44
N ARG A 268 7.01 -26.45 4.35
CA ARG A 268 8.26 -26.88 5.01
C ARG A 268 8.07 -28.11 5.92
N ALA A 269 6.94 -28.17 6.64
CA ALA A 269 6.61 -29.33 7.47
C ALA A 269 6.31 -30.58 6.60
N PHE A 270 5.76 -30.39 5.41
CA PHE A 270 5.51 -31.48 4.45
C PHE A 270 6.78 -31.96 3.77
N ASP A 271 7.65 -31.04 3.35
CA ASP A 271 8.97 -31.34 2.77
C ASP A 271 10.06 -30.66 3.60
N SER A 272 10.70 -31.44 4.48
CA SER A 272 11.78 -30.96 5.34
C SER A 272 13.06 -30.54 4.58
N LYS A 273 13.17 -30.88 3.30
CA LYS A 273 14.29 -30.50 2.40
C LYS A 273 13.94 -29.31 1.52
N LEU A 274 12.78 -28.70 1.71
CA LEU A 274 12.34 -27.59 0.89
C LEU A 274 13.32 -26.41 0.96
N ALA A 275 14.03 -26.15 -0.13
CA ALA A 275 14.88 -24.98 -0.28
C ALA A 275 14.03 -23.77 -0.67
N LEU A 276 13.67 -22.97 0.33
CA LEU A 276 12.86 -21.77 0.17
C LEU A 276 13.27 -20.73 1.20
N ARG A 277 13.49 -19.48 0.81
CA ARG A 277 13.69 -18.36 1.71
C ARG A 277 12.51 -17.40 1.64
N SER A 278 11.97 -17.02 2.78
CA SER A 278 10.84 -16.10 2.88
C SER A 278 11.09 -15.04 3.93
N VAL A 279 10.74 -13.79 3.61
CA VAL A 279 10.78 -12.67 4.54
C VAL A 279 9.42 -11.99 4.62
N THR A 280 8.99 -11.60 5.82
CA THR A 280 7.79 -10.78 6.05
C THR A 280 8.21 -9.37 6.39
N LEU A 281 7.91 -8.44 5.50
CA LEU A 281 8.15 -7.01 5.68
C LEU A 281 7.02 -6.38 6.48
N THR A 282 7.37 -5.74 7.57
CA THR A 282 6.42 -5.05 8.47
C THR A 282 6.81 -3.58 8.55
N ALA A 283 5.82 -2.70 8.67
CA ALA A 283 6.05 -1.26 8.76
C ALA A 283 7.01 -0.90 9.91
N LYS A 284 7.84 0.12 9.68
CA LYS A 284 8.95 0.52 10.56
C LYS A 284 8.48 0.82 12.00
N GLU A 285 7.34 1.49 12.15
CA GLU A 285 6.73 1.83 13.42
C GLU A 285 6.38 0.61 14.28
N LYS A 286 6.07 -0.53 13.62
CA LYS A 286 5.67 -1.77 14.31
C LYS A 286 6.85 -2.65 14.71
N VAL A 287 8.00 -2.49 14.09
CA VAL A 287 9.19 -3.34 14.33
C VAL A 287 10.34 -2.60 15.00
N CYS A 288 10.24 -1.28 15.15
CA CYS A 288 11.26 -0.48 15.80
C CYS A 288 11.52 -0.99 17.23
N LEU A 289 12.80 -1.25 17.55
CA LEU A 289 13.24 -1.71 18.86
C LEU A 289 13.65 -0.55 19.78
N HIS A 290 13.72 0.66 19.24
CA HIS A 290 14.15 1.86 19.97
C HIS A 290 13.31 3.06 19.55
N PRO A 291 11.99 3.05 19.82
CA PRO A 291 11.13 4.21 19.53
C PRO A 291 11.43 5.35 20.52
N ASP A 292 11.07 6.57 20.14
CA ASP A 292 11.07 7.74 21.02
C ASP A 292 9.98 7.66 22.10
N ALA A 293 9.84 8.73 22.90
CA ALA A 293 8.87 8.80 23.99
C ALA A 293 7.41 8.75 23.51
N GLU A 294 7.15 9.18 22.29
CA GLU A 294 5.85 9.18 21.61
C GLU A 294 5.57 7.85 20.88
N GLY A 295 6.54 6.95 20.81
CA GLY A 295 6.42 5.65 20.15
C GLY A 295 6.81 5.66 18.68
N HIS A 296 7.42 6.72 18.16
CA HIS A 296 7.85 6.85 16.77
C HIS A 296 9.31 6.42 16.56
N PRO A 297 9.67 5.88 15.38
CA PRO A 297 11.05 5.54 15.05
C PRO A 297 11.92 6.81 14.87
N ALA A 298 12.82 7.06 15.80
CA ALA A 298 13.84 8.10 15.69
C ALA A 298 15.19 7.47 15.30
N CYS A 299 15.47 7.44 13.97
CA CYS A 299 16.67 6.76 13.45
C CYS A 299 17.86 7.75 13.36
N LEU A 300 18.25 8.29 14.49
CA LEU A 300 19.43 9.17 14.63
C LEU A 300 20.61 8.36 15.16
N PRO A 301 21.81 8.41 14.53
CA PRO A 301 22.97 7.64 14.96
C PRO A 301 23.35 7.85 16.42
N GLU A 302 23.14 9.07 16.92
CA GLU A 302 23.46 9.45 18.30
C GLU A 302 22.48 8.87 19.32
N LEU A 303 21.25 8.57 18.90
CA LEU A 303 20.18 8.11 19.79
C LEU A 303 19.90 6.61 19.63
N CYS A 304 19.93 6.09 18.38
CA CYS A 304 19.52 4.73 18.07
C CYS A 304 20.72 3.81 17.85
N PRO A 305 21.02 2.85 18.76
CA PRO A 305 22.16 1.95 18.62
C PRO A 305 22.04 1.01 17.40
N TYR A 306 20.80 0.75 16.94
CA TYR A 306 20.53 -0.10 15.76
C TYR A 306 20.73 0.66 14.44
N ALA A 307 20.68 1.98 14.46
CA ALA A 307 20.98 2.84 13.32
C ALA A 307 22.47 3.16 13.22
N ASN A 308 23.13 3.37 14.37
CA ASN A 308 24.56 3.69 14.45
C ASN A 308 25.41 2.52 13.90
N GLY A 309 26.25 2.78 12.90
CA GLY A 309 27.11 1.80 12.24
C GLY A 309 26.36 0.60 11.63
N TYR A 310 25.15 0.80 11.17
CA TYR A 310 24.32 -0.25 10.55
C TYR A 310 25.02 -0.92 9.38
N TYR A 311 25.54 -0.10 8.44
CA TYR A 311 26.17 -0.62 7.21
C TYR A 311 27.47 -1.37 7.47
N ASP A 312 28.15 -1.12 8.59
CA ASP A 312 29.36 -1.84 8.98
C ASP A 312 29.04 -3.27 9.50
N ARG A 313 27.80 -3.51 9.91
CA ARG A 313 27.39 -4.79 10.54
C ARG A 313 26.40 -5.62 9.71
N VAL A 314 25.64 -5.00 8.82
CA VAL A 314 24.53 -5.68 8.11
C VAL A 314 25.00 -6.88 7.29
N ASN A 315 26.16 -6.80 6.60
CA ASN A 315 26.68 -7.93 5.80
C ASN A 315 27.05 -9.15 6.68
N THR A 316 27.52 -8.92 7.92
CA THR A 316 27.76 -9.98 8.89
C THR A 316 26.45 -10.63 9.34
N ALA A 317 25.42 -9.82 9.61
CA ALA A 317 24.08 -10.31 9.96
C ALA A 317 23.44 -11.10 8.81
N LEU A 318 23.50 -10.58 7.58
CA LEU A 318 23.00 -11.27 6.39
C LEU A 318 23.68 -12.62 6.20
N LYS A 319 25.02 -12.66 6.31
CA LYS A 319 25.77 -13.92 6.17
C LYS A 319 25.32 -14.95 7.19
N ALA A 320 25.20 -14.57 8.45
CA ALA A 320 24.79 -15.47 9.53
C ALA A 320 23.37 -16.02 9.31
N LEU A 321 22.41 -15.15 8.94
CA LEU A 321 21.04 -15.55 8.65
C LEU A 321 20.91 -16.47 7.44
N LEU A 322 21.71 -16.23 6.40
CA LEU A 322 21.69 -17.06 5.19
C LEU A 322 22.36 -18.43 5.41
N ASP A 323 23.28 -18.52 6.40
CA ASP A 323 24.02 -19.75 6.76
C ASP A 323 23.27 -20.61 7.79
N ASP A 324 22.33 -20.04 8.55
CA ASP A 324 21.57 -20.73 9.61
C ASP A 324 20.62 -21.83 9.05
N GLY A 325 20.27 -21.76 7.77
CA GLY A 325 19.48 -22.79 7.06
C GLY A 325 17.97 -22.76 7.35
N THR A 326 17.45 -21.90 8.24
CA THR A 326 16.01 -21.82 8.55
C THR A 326 15.22 -21.29 7.38
N GLY A 327 15.77 -20.30 6.65
CA GLY A 327 15.16 -19.63 5.50
C GLY A 327 13.81 -18.94 5.80
N ARG A 328 13.41 -18.83 7.07
CA ARG A 328 12.19 -18.17 7.54
C ARG A 328 12.55 -16.92 8.31
N PHE A 329 12.23 -15.76 7.75
CA PHE A 329 12.56 -14.45 8.31
C PHE A 329 11.27 -13.65 8.56
N ASP A 330 10.50 -14.11 9.56
CA ASP A 330 9.33 -13.40 10.05
C ASP A 330 9.73 -12.26 11.02
N ARG A 331 8.73 -11.53 11.51
CA ARG A 331 8.93 -10.42 12.43
C ARG A 331 9.76 -10.79 13.67
N ALA A 332 9.53 -11.97 14.24
CA ALA A 332 10.23 -12.42 15.44
C ALA A 332 11.70 -12.73 15.13
N ALA A 333 11.96 -13.48 14.07
CA ALA A 333 13.31 -13.80 13.62
C ALA A 333 14.13 -12.56 13.28
N LEU A 334 13.52 -11.57 12.61
CA LEU A 334 14.18 -10.28 12.32
C LEU A 334 14.48 -9.49 13.59
N ALA A 335 13.58 -9.49 14.58
CA ALA A 335 13.80 -8.81 15.86
C ALA A 335 14.92 -9.46 16.68
N ASP A 336 15.00 -10.79 16.68
CA ASP A 336 16.05 -11.52 17.38
C ASP A 336 17.41 -11.31 16.73
N ALA A 337 17.48 -11.39 15.38
CA ALA A 337 18.69 -11.08 14.63
C ALA A 337 19.14 -9.61 14.83
N ALA A 338 18.19 -8.67 14.83
CA ALA A 338 18.45 -7.26 15.08
C ALA A 338 19.11 -7.02 16.44
N LYS A 339 18.65 -7.70 17.49
CA LYS A 339 19.25 -7.65 18.83
C LYS A 339 20.65 -8.28 18.85
N GLN A 340 20.80 -9.43 18.20
CA GLN A 340 22.07 -10.18 18.16
C GLN A 340 23.18 -9.39 17.47
N PHE A 341 22.88 -8.77 16.34
CA PHE A 341 23.88 -8.06 15.51
C PHE A 341 23.84 -6.53 15.70
N THR A 342 22.96 -6.01 16.52
CA THR A 342 22.75 -4.58 16.74
C THR A 342 22.48 -3.83 15.43
N VAL A 343 21.52 -4.31 14.63
CA VAL A 343 21.09 -3.74 13.34
C VAL A 343 19.60 -3.40 13.35
N CYS A 344 19.16 -2.42 12.56
CA CYS A 344 17.75 -2.07 12.47
C CYS A 344 16.93 -3.23 11.87
N PRO A 345 15.89 -3.76 12.55
CA PRO A 345 15.11 -4.90 12.05
C PRO A 345 14.33 -4.58 10.77
N PHE A 346 13.93 -3.32 10.57
CA PHE A 346 13.25 -2.88 9.35
C PHE A 346 14.18 -2.90 8.14
N GLU A 347 15.33 -2.24 8.25
CA GLU A 347 16.33 -2.19 7.16
C GLU A 347 16.93 -3.58 6.89
N LEU A 348 17.18 -4.38 7.95
CA LEU A 348 17.62 -5.77 7.80
C LEU A 348 16.61 -6.60 6.99
N GLY A 349 15.31 -6.44 7.24
CA GLY A 349 14.26 -7.08 6.46
C GLY A 349 14.28 -6.68 4.98
N LEU A 350 14.51 -5.39 4.71
CA LEU A 350 14.64 -4.87 3.35
C LEU A 350 15.88 -5.43 2.65
N ASP A 351 17.05 -5.43 3.29
CA ASP A 351 18.29 -5.96 2.70
C ASP A 351 18.21 -7.48 2.50
N LEU A 352 17.63 -8.20 3.46
CA LEU A 352 17.40 -9.64 3.37
C LEU A 352 16.43 -10.03 2.25
N SER A 353 15.50 -9.14 1.89
CA SER A 353 14.53 -9.39 0.81
C SER A 353 15.20 -9.64 -0.55
N GLU A 354 16.40 -9.10 -0.78
CA GLU A 354 17.18 -9.36 -1.98
C GLU A 354 17.65 -10.83 -2.08
N TRP A 355 17.80 -11.50 -0.95
CA TRP A 355 18.24 -12.89 -0.83
C TRP A 355 17.11 -13.91 -0.65
N CYS A 356 15.86 -13.42 -0.55
CA CYS A 356 14.68 -14.25 -0.37
C CYS A 356 13.94 -14.52 -1.69
N ASP A 357 13.25 -15.65 -1.74
CA ASP A 357 12.44 -16.10 -2.87
C ASP A 357 11.00 -15.60 -2.77
N VAL A 358 10.50 -15.47 -1.53
CA VAL A 358 9.15 -14.98 -1.22
C VAL A 358 9.25 -13.77 -0.31
N ILE A 359 8.64 -12.68 -0.73
CA ILE A 359 8.49 -11.45 0.05
C ILE A 359 7.01 -11.29 0.38
N ILE A 360 6.66 -11.32 1.67
CA ILE A 360 5.31 -11.10 2.18
C ILE A 360 5.25 -9.68 2.71
N GLY A 361 4.23 -8.92 2.32
CA GLY A 361 4.10 -7.53 2.77
C GLY A 361 2.74 -6.89 2.49
N ASP A 362 2.63 -5.61 2.85
CA ASP A 362 1.45 -4.79 2.55
C ASP A 362 1.42 -4.38 1.07
N TYR A 363 0.24 -4.04 0.57
CA TYR A 363 0.05 -3.47 -0.78
C TYR A 363 0.94 -2.26 -1.06
N ASN A 364 1.26 -1.47 -0.02
CA ASN A 364 2.07 -0.27 -0.15
C ASN A 364 3.43 -0.57 -0.77
N TYR A 365 4.01 -1.73 -0.50
CA TYR A 365 5.32 -2.11 -1.05
C TYR A 365 5.36 -2.26 -2.58
N LEU A 366 4.21 -2.36 -3.25
CA LEU A 366 4.14 -2.35 -4.72
C LEU A 366 3.39 -1.12 -5.26
N PHE A 367 2.28 -0.72 -4.63
CA PHE A 367 1.32 0.22 -5.23
C PHE A 367 1.46 1.66 -4.72
N ASP A 368 2.11 1.89 -3.57
CA ASP A 368 2.24 3.24 -3.03
C ASP A 368 3.38 4.01 -3.74
N PRO A 369 3.11 5.22 -4.26
CA PRO A 369 4.12 5.97 -5.01
C PRO A 369 5.32 6.44 -4.18
N VAL A 370 5.25 6.37 -2.84
CA VAL A 370 6.30 6.83 -1.92
C VAL A 370 7.08 5.67 -1.34
N VAL A 371 6.38 4.63 -0.85
CA VAL A 371 6.99 3.52 -0.09
C VAL A 371 7.21 2.24 -0.88
N HIS A 372 6.86 2.20 -2.20
CA HIS A 372 7.12 1.01 -3.01
C HIS A 372 8.61 0.63 -3.00
N LEU A 373 8.88 -0.65 -3.13
CA LEU A 373 10.26 -1.19 -3.07
C LEU A 373 11.03 -0.87 -4.35
N ARG A 374 11.62 0.33 -4.41
CA ARG A 374 12.38 0.82 -5.58
C ARG A 374 13.47 -0.16 -6.01
N ARG A 375 14.13 -0.84 -5.04
CA ARG A 375 15.15 -1.86 -5.31
C ARG A 375 14.69 -2.99 -6.24
N PHE A 376 13.35 -3.21 -6.36
CA PHE A 376 12.77 -4.22 -7.22
C PHE A 376 11.97 -3.63 -8.39
N PHE A 377 11.36 -2.45 -8.22
CA PHE A 377 10.31 -1.97 -9.13
C PHE A 377 10.68 -0.71 -9.93
N ASP A 378 11.89 -0.16 -9.76
CA ASP A 378 12.41 0.90 -10.66
C ASP A 378 12.62 0.40 -12.09
N SER A 379 12.71 -0.92 -12.28
CA SER A 379 12.73 -1.58 -13.58
C SER A 379 11.87 -2.84 -13.57
N ALA A 380 11.37 -3.23 -14.73
CA ALA A 380 10.64 -4.49 -14.87
C ALA A 380 11.57 -5.69 -14.62
N GLY A 381 11.06 -6.68 -13.89
CA GLY A 381 11.77 -7.91 -13.56
C GLY A 381 10.90 -9.15 -13.72
N ASP A 382 11.50 -10.32 -13.49
CA ASP A 382 10.79 -11.60 -13.58
C ASP A 382 10.06 -11.90 -12.25
N TRP A 383 9.23 -10.93 -11.82
CA TRP A 383 8.50 -10.97 -10.55
C TRP A 383 7.11 -11.59 -10.71
N LEU A 384 6.71 -12.40 -9.74
CA LEU A 384 5.36 -12.93 -9.60
C LEU A 384 4.63 -12.19 -8.48
N PHE A 385 3.46 -11.64 -8.76
CA PHE A 385 2.63 -10.96 -7.76
C PHE A 385 1.41 -11.81 -7.41
N LEU A 386 1.23 -12.08 -6.11
CA LEU A 386 0.03 -12.67 -5.54
C LEU A 386 -0.63 -11.62 -4.66
N VAL A 387 -1.77 -11.08 -5.11
CA VAL A 387 -2.49 -9.98 -4.43
C VAL A 387 -3.72 -10.57 -3.76
N ASP A 388 -3.63 -10.74 -2.44
CA ASP A 388 -4.71 -11.31 -1.62
C ASP A 388 -5.74 -10.24 -1.24
N GLU A 389 -7.00 -10.66 -1.10
CA GLU A 389 -8.16 -9.79 -0.83
C GLU A 389 -8.23 -8.58 -1.78
N ALA A 390 -7.96 -8.85 -3.06
CA ALA A 390 -7.81 -7.84 -4.12
C ALA A 390 -9.03 -6.91 -4.30
N HIS A 391 -10.19 -7.27 -3.71
CA HIS A 391 -11.37 -6.41 -3.67
C HIS A 391 -11.14 -5.10 -2.90
N ASN A 392 -10.13 -5.05 -2.00
CA ASN A 392 -9.74 -3.85 -1.26
C ASN A 392 -8.80 -2.92 -2.05
N LEU A 393 -8.13 -3.45 -3.07
CA LEU A 393 -7.10 -2.71 -3.80
C LEU A 393 -7.62 -1.42 -4.46
N PRO A 394 -8.83 -1.35 -5.07
CA PRO A 394 -9.30 -0.11 -5.68
C PRO A 394 -9.41 1.06 -4.70
N GLU A 395 -9.94 0.83 -3.49
CA GLU A 395 -10.08 1.87 -2.48
C GLU A 395 -8.72 2.23 -1.86
N ARG A 396 -7.88 1.23 -1.58
CA ARG A 396 -6.52 1.43 -1.08
C ARG A 396 -5.66 2.22 -2.07
N ALA A 397 -5.71 1.88 -3.36
CA ALA A 397 -4.96 2.59 -4.39
C ALA A 397 -5.45 4.04 -4.53
N ARG A 398 -6.77 4.30 -4.53
CA ARG A 398 -7.28 5.68 -4.48
C ARG A 398 -6.71 6.46 -3.29
N ALA A 399 -6.64 5.84 -2.12
CA ALA A 399 -6.10 6.47 -0.92
C ALA A 399 -4.59 6.77 -1.05
N MET A 400 -3.80 5.82 -1.59
CA MET A 400 -2.34 5.96 -1.78
C MET A 400 -1.98 7.11 -2.72
N TYR A 401 -2.80 7.35 -3.75
CA TYR A 401 -2.56 8.40 -4.74
C TYR A 401 -3.25 9.73 -4.40
N SER A 402 -4.09 9.76 -3.34
CA SER A 402 -4.73 10.99 -2.86
C SER A 402 -3.89 11.64 -1.77
N ALA A 403 -3.92 12.98 -1.70
CA ALA A 403 -3.28 13.72 -0.63
C ALA A 403 -4.22 14.77 -0.05
N ARG A 404 -3.96 15.16 1.20
CA ARG A 404 -4.77 16.12 1.95
C ARG A 404 -3.88 17.13 2.65
N PHE A 405 -4.33 18.39 2.69
CA PHE A 405 -3.70 19.46 3.41
C PHE A 405 -4.75 20.33 4.13
N CYS A 406 -4.51 20.64 5.41
CA CYS A 406 -5.41 21.45 6.22
C CYS A 406 -4.77 22.80 6.59
N LYS A 407 -5.57 23.88 6.55
CA LYS A 407 -5.11 25.19 7.04
C LYS A 407 -4.67 25.16 8.48
N SER A 408 -5.29 24.35 9.33
CA SER A 408 -4.94 24.16 10.74
C SER A 408 -3.46 23.85 10.95
N SER A 409 -2.83 23.04 10.09
CA SER A 409 -1.40 22.70 10.16
C SER A 409 -0.51 23.96 10.04
N LEU A 410 -0.88 24.94 9.18
CA LEU A 410 -0.18 26.23 9.09
C LEU A 410 -0.32 27.05 10.38
N THR A 411 -1.48 26.98 11.02
CA THR A 411 -1.77 27.71 12.26
C THR A 411 -0.99 27.11 13.43
N GLU A 412 -0.88 25.79 13.51
CA GLU A 412 -0.11 25.04 14.50
C GLU A 412 1.39 25.34 14.38
N ALA A 413 1.93 25.25 13.16
CA ALA A 413 3.32 25.59 12.88
C ALA A 413 3.66 27.05 13.24
N LYS A 414 2.78 28.00 12.92
CA LYS A 414 2.95 29.42 13.32
C LYS A 414 2.94 29.60 14.84
N ARG A 415 2.14 28.83 15.57
CA ARG A 415 2.09 28.86 17.04
C ARG A 415 3.35 28.26 17.62
N ALA A 416 3.82 27.13 17.12
CA ALA A 416 5.04 26.47 17.57
C ALA A 416 6.28 27.36 17.40
N LEU A 417 6.41 28.07 16.27
CA LEU A 417 7.52 29.01 16.04
C LEU A 417 7.52 30.24 16.97
N GLY A 418 6.49 30.51 17.74
CA GLY A 418 6.42 31.62 18.69
C GLY A 418 6.51 33.03 18.04
N ARG A 419 7.03 34.04 18.77
CA ARG A 419 7.15 35.44 18.29
C ARG A 419 8.52 35.70 17.66
N GLY A 420 8.58 36.47 16.59
CA GLY A 420 9.81 36.89 15.88
C GLY A 420 9.57 37.03 14.38
N LYS A 421 10.51 37.63 13.65
CA LYS A 421 10.50 37.75 12.19
C LYS A 421 11.50 36.75 11.61
N SER A 422 11.05 35.87 10.67
CA SER A 422 11.90 34.99 9.89
C SER A 422 11.32 34.81 8.49
N THR A 423 12.14 34.32 7.57
CA THR A 423 11.72 33.99 6.22
C THR A 423 10.58 32.95 6.25
N LEU A 424 10.72 31.93 7.07
CA LEU A 424 9.71 30.89 7.28
C LEU A 424 8.37 31.46 7.76
N LYS A 425 8.35 32.38 8.74
CA LYS A 425 7.12 33.01 9.23
C LYS A 425 6.43 33.83 8.15
N THR A 426 7.19 34.48 7.30
CA THR A 426 6.65 35.25 6.17
C THR A 426 5.99 34.32 5.17
N ALA A 427 6.62 33.19 4.83
CA ALA A 427 6.08 32.17 3.93
C ALA A 427 4.83 31.50 4.52
N LEU A 428 4.86 31.09 5.80
CA LEU A 428 3.69 30.56 6.53
C LEU A 428 2.52 31.53 6.51
N SER A 429 2.79 32.83 6.71
CA SER A 429 1.74 33.83 6.72
C SER A 429 1.14 34.07 5.32
N LYS A 430 1.91 33.94 4.27
CA LYS A 430 1.40 33.99 2.88
C LYS A 430 0.50 32.78 2.59
N ALA A 431 0.93 31.58 2.94
CA ALA A 431 0.16 30.36 2.78
C ALA A 431 -1.17 30.43 3.57
N ASP A 432 -1.11 30.81 4.84
CA ASP A 432 -2.28 30.94 5.71
C ASP A 432 -3.30 31.97 5.16
N LYS A 433 -2.84 33.11 4.64
CA LYS A 433 -3.70 34.10 4.00
C LYS A 433 -4.37 33.55 2.74
N ALA A 434 -3.66 32.80 1.90
CA ALA A 434 -4.22 32.18 0.72
C ALA A 434 -5.31 31.16 1.09
N PHE A 435 -5.06 30.30 2.09
CA PHE A 435 -6.04 29.34 2.58
C PHE A 435 -7.25 30.02 3.24
N LEU A 436 -7.06 31.13 3.94
CA LEU A 436 -8.16 31.93 4.50
C LEU A 436 -9.03 32.53 3.39
N ALA A 437 -8.42 33.05 2.33
CA ALA A 437 -9.14 33.58 1.17
C ALA A 437 -9.88 32.46 0.42
N GLY A 438 -9.23 31.28 0.25
CA GLY A 438 -9.85 30.09 -0.32
C GLY A 438 -11.07 29.62 0.48
N ARG A 439 -10.99 29.62 1.82
CA ARG A 439 -12.12 29.29 2.69
C ARG A 439 -13.33 30.21 2.44
N LYS A 440 -13.09 31.52 2.35
CA LYS A 440 -14.16 32.50 2.05
C LYS A 440 -14.79 32.25 0.67
N ALA A 441 -13.96 31.97 -0.34
CA ALA A 441 -14.43 31.64 -1.68
C ALA A 441 -15.29 30.36 -1.70
N VAL A 442 -14.85 29.29 -1.01
CA VAL A 442 -15.61 28.03 -0.89
C VAL A 442 -16.94 28.26 -0.17
N SER A 443 -16.95 29.02 0.94
CA SER A 443 -18.19 29.32 1.67
C SER A 443 -19.19 30.10 0.80
N THR A 444 -18.73 30.95 -0.11
CA THR A 444 -19.58 31.67 -1.07
C THR A 444 -20.14 30.74 -2.16
N LEU A 445 -19.30 29.84 -2.71
CA LEU A 445 -19.70 28.92 -3.78
C LEU A 445 -20.60 27.76 -3.29
N ALA A 446 -20.43 27.32 -2.05
CA ALA A 446 -21.16 26.20 -1.46
C ALA A 446 -21.63 26.54 -0.03
N PRO A 447 -22.62 27.42 0.14
CA PRO A 447 -23.10 27.78 1.48
C PRO A 447 -23.72 26.57 2.18
N ARG A 448 -23.47 26.44 3.49
CA ARG A 448 -24.05 25.37 4.32
C ARG A 448 -25.53 25.57 4.54
N ARG A 449 -26.29 24.50 4.49
CA ARG A 449 -27.73 24.51 4.83
C ARG A 449 -27.89 24.83 6.32
N GLY A 450 -28.48 25.99 6.64
CA GLY A 450 -28.80 26.41 8.00
C GLY A 450 -27.83 27.37 8.67
N SER A 451 -26.73 27.79 8.05
CA SER A 451 -25.95 28.93 8.51
C SER A 451 -26.66 30.23 8.09
N THR A 452 -27.23 30.97 9.01
CA THR A 452 -27.59 32.37 8.78
C THR A 452 -26.29 33.17 8.72
N ALA A 453 -26.14 34.07 7.76
CA ALA A 453 -24.95 34.89 7.51
C ALA A 453 -24.43 35.70 8.72
N ALA A 454 -25.02 35.52 9.91
CA ALA A 454 -24.71 36.23 11.14
C ALA A 454 -23.81 35.44 12.14
N GLU A 455 -23.50 34.14 11.88
CA GLU A 455 -22.71 33.32 12.84
C GLU A 455 -21.22 33.19 12.48
N GLU A 456 -20.76 33.87 11.42
CA GLU A 456 -19.37 33.69 10.92
C GLU A 456 -18.36 34.70 11.50
N ASP A 457 -18.71 35.57 12.45
CA ASP A 457 -17.82 36.64 12.93
C ASP A 457 -17.62 36.67 14.45
N ASP A 458 -17.64 35.53 15.14
CA ASP A 458 -17.29 35.42 16.56
C ASP A 458 -15.86 34.92 16.79
N SER A 459 -14.88 35.57 16.17
CA SER A 459 -13.52 35.68 16.68
C SER A 459 -13.30 37.08 17.20
N GLY A 460 -13.75 37.30 18.46
CA GLY A 460 -13.61 38.56 19.17
C GLY A 460 -12.18 39.05 19.30
N GLN A 461 -11.61 39.60 18.26
CA GLN A 461 -10.48 40.51 18.28
C GLN A 461 -10.79 41.72 17.39
N THR A 462 -11.38 42.75 17.98
CA THR A 462 -11.42 44.12 17.44
C THR A 462 -9.98 44.61 17.29
N SER A 463 -9.40 44.43 16.13
CA SER A 463 -8.16 45.08 15.74
C SER A 463 -8.55 46.49 15.16
N LEU A 464 -8.32 47.51 15.96
CA LEU A 464 -8.36 48.93 15.58
C LEU A 464 -7.14 49.27 14.69
N LEU A 465 -6.91 48.56 13.59
CA LEU A 465 -5.97 48.99 12.54
C LEU A 465 -6.50 48.48 11.21
N GLY A 466 -6.73 49.37 10.31
CA GLY A 466 -7.33 49.30 8.97
C GLY A 466 -7.40 47.91 8.34
N SER A 467 -8.59 47.54 7.92
CA SER A 467 -8.88 46.34 7.14
C SER A 467 -8.12 46.38 5.80
N ALA A 468 -6.92 45.81 5.78
CA ALA A 468 -6.33 45.40 4.52
C ALA A 468 -7.24 44.30 3.96
N GLU A 469 -7.96 44.60 2.89
CA GLU A 469 -8.76 43.63 2.13
C GLU A 469 -7.90 42.41 1.85
N THR A 470 -8.34 41.26 2.35
CA THR A 470 -7.70 39.97 1.99
C THR A 470 -7.84 39.85 0.48
N PRO A 471 -6.76 39.75 -0.30
CA PRO A 471 -6.87 39.68 -1.77
C PRO A 471 -7.77 38.49 -2.12
N ALA A 472 -8.72 38.75 -3.02
CA ALA A 472 -9.59 37.73 -3.56
C ALA A 472 -8.71 36.66 -4.21
N ILE A 473 -8.93 35.40 -3.86
CA ILE A 473 -8.25 34.27 -4.51
C ILE A 473 -9.16 33.74 -5.62
N GLU A 474 -8.59 33.50 -6.78
CA GLU A 474 -9.31 32.87 -7.89
C GLU A 474 -9.18 31.35 -7.77
N LEU A 475 -10.30 30.67 -7.47
CA LEU A 475 -10.38 29.22 -7.49
C LEU A 475 -10.80 28.76 -8.89
N PRO A 476 -10.39 27.54 -9.31
CA PRO A 476 -10.89 26.97 -10.56
C PRO A 476 -12.41 26.84 -10.57
N ALA A 477 -12.99 26.75 -11.76
CA ALA A 477 -14.42 26.56 -11.93
C ALA A 477 -14.91 25.33 -11.16
N ALA A 478 -15.99 25.50 -10.39
CA ALA A 478 -16.58 24.40 -9.64
C ALA A 478 -17.33 23.45 -10.59
N ASP A 479 -16.96 22.18 -10.59
CA ASP A 479 -17.70 21.10 -11.26
C ASP A 479 -18.90 20.63 -10.42
N TYR A 480 -18.74 20.70 -9.10
CA TYR A 480 -19.77 20.35 -8.14
C TYR A 480 -19.56 21.13 -6.82
N ALA A 481 -20.66 21.63 -6.25
CA ALA A 481 -20.62 22.38 -4.99
C ALA A 481 -21.83 22.02 -4.12
N GLN A 482 -21.58 21.65 -2.86
CA GLN A 482 -22.62 21.31 -1.88
C GLN A 482 -22.10 21.41 -0.45
N ASP A 483 -22.90 22.02 0.46
CA ASP A 483 -22.72 22.00 1.92
C ASP A 483 -21.27 22.28 2.40
N GLY A 484 -20.69 23.39 1.95
CA GLY A 484 -19.33 23.82 2.31
C GLY A 484 -18.22 23.07 1.57
N THR A 485 -18.55 22.29 0.55
CA THR A 485 -17.58 21.54 -0.26
C THR A 485 -17.70 21.89 -1.73
N VAL A 486 -16.56 22.16 -2.37
CA VAL A 486 -16.45 22.45 -3.81
C VAL A 486 -15.49 21.45 -4.44
N PHE A 487 -15.83 20.94 -5.60
CA PHE A 487 -14.94 20.12 -6.44
C PHE A 487 -14.58 20.86 -7.72
N CYS A 488 -13.31 20.79 -8.08
CA CYS A 488 -12.77 21.35 -9.31
C CYS A 488 -12.03 20.25 -10.09
N LYS A 489 -12.11 20.31 -11.42
CA LYS A 489 -11.31 19.45 -12.31
C LYS A 489 -9.88 19.94 -12.45
N GLU A 490 -9.68 21.25 -12.35
CA GLU A 490 -8.37 21.88 -12.45
C GLU A 490 -7.73 22.02 -11.07
N LEU A 491 -6.39 22.02 -11.04
CA LEU A 491 -5.61 22.23 -9.81
C LEU A 491 -5.85 23.65 -9.27
N PRO A 492 -6.10 23.81 -7.96
CA PRO A 492 -6.21 25.13 -7.32
C PRO A 492 -4.80 25.73 -7.11
N SER A 493 -4.18 26.15 -8.21
CA SER A 493 -2.80 26.66 -8.24
C SER A 493 -2.57 27.83 -7.28
N ALA A 494 -3.58 28.65 -7.04
CA ALA A 494 -3.53 29.76 -6.09
C ALA A 494 -3.33 29.33 -4.62
N LEU A 495 -3.69 28.08 -4.26
CA LEU A 495 -3.42 27.46 -2.95
C LEU A 495 -2.12 26.66 -2.95
N LEU A 496 -1.76 26.01 -4.06
CA LEU A 496 -0.55 25.19 -4.14
C LEU A 496 0.73 26.01 -4.29
N ALA A 497 0.69 27.15 -4.98
CA ALA A 497 1.87 28.01 -5.16
C ALA A 497 2.46 28.54 -3.84
N PRO A 498 1.67 29.00 -2.85
CA PRO A 498 2.20 29.37 -1.54
C PRO A 498 2.76 28.20 -0.74
N LEU A 499 2.20 26.97 -0.87
CA LEU A 499 2.75 25.76 -0.26
C LEU A 499 4.09 25.39 -0.88
N ARG A 500 4.21 25.46 -2.20
CA ARG A 500 5.49 25.24 -2.89
C ARG A 500 6.57 26.24 -2.46
N ALA A 501 6.19 27.52 -2.30
CA ALA A 501 7.10 28.55 -1.80
C ALA A 501 7.46 28.39 -0.32
N LEU A 502 6.74 27.56 0.42
CA LEU A 502 7.01 27.25 1.84
C LEU A 502 8.07 26.16 2.00
N THR A 503 8.28 25.31 1.00
CA THR A 503 9.14 24.12 1.10
C THR A 503 10.58 24.47 1.49
N ALA A 504 11.26 25.34 0.74
CA ALA A 504 12.64 25.71 1.03
C ALA A 504 12.81 26.37 2.42
N PRO A 505 12.01 27.41 2.80
CA PRO A 505 12.13 27.96 4.15
C PRO A 505 11.83 27.00 5.31
N LEU A 506 11.00 25.97 5.08
CA LEU A 506 10.77 24.92 6.06
C LEU A 506 11.98 24.01 6.19
N GLN A 507 12.55 23.64 5.04
CA GLN A 507 13.72 22.79 4.96
C GLN A 507 14.92 23.45 5.65
N ASP A 508 15.26 24.67 5.26
CA ASP A 508 16.35 25.45 5.87
C ASP A 508 16.21 25.50 7.40
N TRP A 509 14.97 25.74 7.88
CA TRP A 509 14.75 25.84 9.32
C TRP A 509 14.91 24.50 10.05
N LEU A 510 14.43 23.39 9.45
CA LEU A 510 14.53 22.04 10.02
C LEU A 510 15.97 21.53 10.06
N GLU A 511 16.81 21.96 9.13
CA GLU A 511 18.24 21.65 9.10
C GLU A 511 19.03 22.49 10.13
N ASP A 512 18.67 23.77 10.32
CA ASP A 512 19.38 24.71 11.20
C ASP A 512 19.13 24.43 12.70
N ASP A 513 17.94 23.94 13.10
CA ASP A 513 17.55 23.79 14.51
C ASP A 513 16.81 22.45 14.78
N PRO A 514 17.52 21.31 14.71
CA PRO A 514 16.93 19.99 14.88
C PRO A 514 16.41 19.71 16.29
N ASP A 515 16.90 20.43 17.30
CA ASP A 515 16.54 20.21 18.72
C ASP A 515 15.46 21.20 19.22
N ALA A 516 14.93 22.05 18.34
CA ALA A 516 13.94 23.04 18.72
C ALA A 516 12.61 22.39 19.15
N GLU A 517 11.95 22.96 20.15
CA GLU A 517 10.60 22.56 20.60
C GLU A 517 9.58 22.53 19.46
N ALA A 518 9.76 23.41 18.45
CA ALA A 518 8.90 23.48 17.27
C ALA A 518 9.21 22.41 16.19
N HIS A 519 10.31 21.65 16.32
CA HIS A 519 10.82 20.76 15.25
C HIS A 519 9.76 19.74 14.80
N ALA A 520 9.12 19.03 15.72
CA ALA A 520 8.13 18.00 15.39
C ALA A 520 6.95 18.59 14.59
N ALA A 521 6.38 19.70 15.03
CA ALA A 521 5.24 20.35 14.36
C ALA A 521 5.60 20.88 12.96
N LEU A 522 6.83 21.32 12.75
CA LEU A 522 7.29 21.81 11.45
C LEU A 522 7.66 20.66 10.51
N LEU A 523 8.17 19.56 11.06
CA LEU A 523 8.43 18.34 10.31
C LEU A 523 7.13 17.70 9.80
N ASP A 524 6.10 17.64 10.64
CA ASP A 524 4.78 17.17 10.24
C ASP A 524 4.20 18.04 9.11
N LEU A 525 4.28 19.38 9.27
CA LEU A 525 3.86 20.29 8.22
C LEU A 525 4.64 20.10 6.93
N TYR A 526 5.95 19.86 7.01
CA TYR A 526 6.78 19.61 5.84
C TYR A 526 6.30 18.37 5.08
N PHE A 527 6.03 17.27 5.78
CA PHE A 527 5.53 16.05 5.15
C PHE A 527 4.15 16.25 4.51
N GLU A 528 3.22 16.94 5.20
CA GLU A 528 1.90 17.27 4.62
C GLU A 528 2.04 18.13 3.34
N VAL A 529 2.93 19.13 3.35
CA VAL A 529 3.21 19.97 2.17
C VAL A 529 3.80 19.13 1.04
N GLN A 530 4.76 18.27 1.33
CA GLN A 530 5.36 17.40 0.32
C GLN A 530 4.35 16.43 -0.27
N ASP A 531 3.47 15.85 0.55
CA ASP A 531 2.46 14.90 0.08
C ASP A 531 1.50 15.55 -0.91
N ILE A 532 0.97 16.74 -0.58
CA ILE A 532 0.04 17.44 -1.47
C ILE A 532 0.73 17.93 -2.75
N LEU A 533 2.00 18.34 -2.69
CA LEU A 533 2.76 18.77 -3.85
C LEU A 533 3.07 17.58 -4.78
N ARG A 534 3.49 16.43 -4.25
CA ARG A 534 3.70 15.20 -5.02
C ARG A 534 2.42 14.71 -5.70
N ALA A 535 1.28 14.78 -5.00
CA ALA A 535 0.01 14.46 -5.61
C ALA A 535 -0.33 15.44 -6.74
N SER A 536 0.01 16.73 -6.58
CA SER A 536 -0.21 17.74 -7.62
C SER A 536 0.62 17.52 -8.90
N GLU A 537 1.78 16.89 -8.79
CA GLU A 537 2.63 16.55 -9.94
C GLU A 537 2.07 15.40 -10.79
N ARG A 538 1.27 14.52 -10.18
CA ARG A 538 0.61 13.38 -10.84
C ARG A 538 -0.82 13.68 -11.27
N TYR A 539 -1.28 14.89 -10.99
CA TYR A 539 -2.67 15.28 -11.22
C TYR A 539 -2.99 15.38 -12.71
N ASP A 540 -3.99 14.64 -13.14
CA ASP A 540 -4.52 14.57 -14.49
C ASP A 540 -6.04 14.38 -14.47
N GLU A 541 -6.64 13.93 -15.57
CA GLU A 541 -8.08 13.67 -15.71
C GLU A 541 -8.63 12.59 -14.76
N HIS A 542 -7.77 11.79 -14.12
CA HIS A 542 -8.16 10.77 -13.15
C HIS A 542 -8.33 11.32 -11.72
N PHE A 543 -8.11 12.63 -11.53
CA PHE A 543 -8.21 13.29 -10.24
C PHE A 543 -9.33 14.35 -10.20
N ALA A 544 -9.65 14.75 -8.96
CA ALA A 544 -10.41 15.96 -8.68
C ALA A 544 -9.85 16.67 -7.44
N ALA A 545 -9.82 17.99 -7.44
CA ALA A 545 -9.51 18.79 -6.27
C ALA A 545 -10.79 19.03 -5.46
N GLN A 546 -10.79 18.61 -4.20
CA GLN A 546 -11.85 18.87 -3.24
C GLN A 546 -11.41 19.96 -2.26
N LEU A 547 -12.23 20.97 -2.10
CA LEU A 547 -12.05 22.06 -1.14
C LEU A 547 -13.23 22.03 -0.16
N THR A 548 -12.96 21.86 1.13
CA THR A 548 -14.01 21.80 2.15
C THR A 548 -13.75 22.84 3.23
N ALA A 549 -14.69 23.76 3.40
CA ALA A 549 -14.67 24.78 4.46
C ALA A 549 -15.38 24.23 5.71
N ARG A 550 -14.67 24.16 6.86
CA ARG A 550 -15.22 23.72 8.15
C ARG A 550 -14.81 24.68 9.26
N GLY A 551 -15.74 25.47 9.79
CA GLY A 551 -15.43 26.46 10.80
C GLY A 551 -14.37 27.46 10.30
N SER A 552 -13.27 27.60 11.01
CA SER A 552 -12.11 28.42 10.63
C SER A 552 -11.12 27.73 9.69
N ASP A 553 -11.33 26.45 9.37
CA ASP A 553 -10.41 25.64 8.57
C ASP A 553 -10.84 25.54 7.10
N LEU A 554 -9.85 25.31 6.24
CA LEU A 554 -10.01 24.89 4.84
C LEU A 554 -9.19 23.62 4.62
N GLU A 555 -9.85 22.55 4.24
CA GLU A 555 -9.22 21.31 3.79
C GLU A 555 -9.13 21.32 2.26
N LEU A 556 -7.93 21.19 1.73
CA LEU A 556 -7.64 20.88 0.34
C LEU A 556 -7.31 19.40 0.24
N GLN A 557 -8.02 18.68 -0.62
CA GLN A 557 -7.73 17.29 -0.92
C GLN A 557 -7.62 17.09 -2.44
N LEU A 558 -6.52 16.49 -2.88
CA LEU A 558 -6.36 16.02 -4.26
C LEU A 558 -6.77 14.53 -4.26
N LEU A 559 -7.93 14.27 -4.84
CA LEU A 559 -8.56 12.95 -4.84
C LEU A 559 -8.25 12.20 -6.13
N CYS A 560 -7.60 11.06 -6.03
CA CYS A 560 -7.55 10.09 -7.10
C CYS A 560 -8.94 9.42 -7.23
N LEU A 561 -9.65 9.65 -8.32
CA LEU A 561 -10.95 9.05 -8.63
C LEU A 561 -10.78 7.70 -9.32
N ASP A 562 -9.77 7.60 -10.18
CA ASP A 562 -9.45 6.39 -10.93
C ASP A 562 -7.97 6.01 -10.78
N PRO A 563 -7.63 5.00 -9.98
CA PRO A 563 -6.26 4.56 -9.78
C PRO A 563 -5.76 3.60 -10.87
N SER A 564 -6.59 3.29 -11.87
CA SER A 564 -6.32 2.23 -12.84
C SER A 564 -4.99 2.37 -13.60
N PRO A 565 -4.54 3.57 -14.06
CA PRO A 565 -3.27 3.70 -14.77
C PRO A 565 -2.07 3.41 -13.85
N PHE A 566 -2.17 3.79 -12.59
CA PHE A 566 -1.08 3.62 -11.62
C PHE A 566 -0.95 2.17 -11.17
N VAL A 567 -2.10 1.49 -10.96
CA VAL A 567 -2.12 0.06 -10.60
C VAL A 567 -1.58 -0.78 -11.76
N ASP A 568 -1.98 -0.48 -13.00
CA ASP A 568 -1.45 -1.16 -14.20
C ASP A 568 0.06 -0.95 -14.34
N ALA A 569 0.55 0.27 -14.17
CA ALA A 569 1.98 0.57 -14.21
C ALA A 569 2.76 -0.24 -13.16
N SER A 570 2.26 -0.30 -11.90
CA SER A 570 2.89 -1.08 -10.84
C SER A 570 2.91 -2.58 -11.15
N LEU A 571 1.78 -3.12 -11.62
CA LEU A 571 1.71 -4.54 -12.00
C LEU A 571 2.57 -4.86 -13.22
N SER A 572 2.82 -3.89 -14.11
CA SER A 572 3.64 -4.06 -15.31
C SER A 572 5.14 -4.18 -14.99
N ALA A 573 5.56 -3.89 -13.75
CA ALA A 573 6.89 -4.21 -13.27
C ALA A 573 7.16 -5.72 -13.17
N GLY A 574 6.12 -6.58 -13.18
CA GLY A 574 6.26 -8.01 -13.02
C GLY A 574 5.79 -8.84 -14.22
N ARG A 575 6.25 -10.09 -14.25
CA ARG A 575 5.90 -11.10 -15.27
C ARG A 575 4.41 -11.45 -15.22
N ALA A 576 3.89 -11.72 -14.01
CA ALA A 576 2.52 -12.16 -13.84
C ALA A 576 1.95 -11.70 -12.49
N ALA A 577 0.64 -11.42 -12.47
CA ALA A 577 -0.08 -11.08 -11.26
C ALA A 577 -1.38 -11.90 -11.17
N ALA A 578 -1.55 -12.61 -10.04
CA ALA A 578 -2.81 -13.22 -9.66
C ALA A 578 -3.46 -12.40 -8.54
N LEU A 579 -4.56 -11.75 -8.87
CA LEU A 579 -5.37 -10.97 -7.94
C LEU A 579 -6.56 -11.82 -7.51
N PHE A 580 -6.65 -12.16 -6.24
CA PHE A 580 -7.64 -13.11 -5.76
C PHE A 580 -8.39 -12.62 -4.52
N SER A 581 -9.66 -13.04 -4.44
CA SER A 581 -10.53 -12.73 -3.31
C SER A 581 -11.75 -13.65 -3.31
N ALA A 582 -12.51 -13.65 -2.21
CA ALA A 582 -13.81 -14.28 -2.16
C ALA A 582 -14.86 -13.52 -3.00
N THR A 583 -14.67 -12.22 -3.18
CA THR A 583 -15.64 -11.31 -3.79
C THR A 583 -14.97 -10.42 -4.84
N LEU A 584 -14.97 -10.84 -6.11
CA LEU A 584 -14.52 -10.04 -7.26
C LEU A 584 -15.66 -9.92 -8.28
N THR A 585 -16.84 -9.54 -7.83
CA THR A 585 -18.05 -9.44 -8.64
C THR A 585 -18.52 -7.99 -8.79
N PRO A 586 -18.82 -7.53 -10.02
CA PRO A 586 -18.59 -8.19 -11.30
C PRO A 586 -17.14 -8.06 -11.77
N PRO A 587 -16.58 -9.04 -12.50
CA PRO A 587 -15.18 -8.97 -12.96
C PRO A 587 -14.88 -7.76 -13.86
N GLY A 588 -15.84 -7.30 -14.65
CA GLY A 588 -15.72 -6.09 -15.48
C GLY A 588 -15.38 -4.84 -14.68
N TYR A 589 -15.99 -4.67 -13.51
CA TYR A 589 -15.67 -3.57 -12.60
C TYR A 589 -14.19 -3.58 -12.19
N TYR A 590 -13.70 -4.74 -11.71
CA TYR A 590 -12.30 -4.86 -11.27
C TYR A 590 -11.31 -4.69 -12.41
N ARG A 591 -11.65 -5.19 -13.63
CA ARG A 591 -10.82 -4.94 -14.81
C ARG A 591 -10.64 -3.46 -15.09
N THR A 592 -11.72 -2.69 -14.98
CA THR A 592 -11.68 -1.23 -15.19
C THR A 592 -10.90 -0.53 -14.09
N VAL A 593 -11.29 -0.69 -12.82
CA VAL A 593 -10.71 0.10 -11.71
C VAL A 593 -9.28 -0.30 -11.33
N LEU A 594 -8.80 -1.45 -11.82
CA LEU A 594 -7.42 -1.93 -11.62
C LEU A 594 -6.58 -1.88 -12.89
N GLY A 595 -7.07 -1.24 -13.97
CA GLY A 595 -6.30 -1.05 -15.20
C GLY A 595 -5.93 -2.36 -15.93
N CYS A 596 -6.75 -3.41 -15.79
CA CYS A 596 -6.46 -4.73 -16.35
C CYS A 596 -7.53 -5.19 -17.33
N PRO A 597 -7.79 -4.48 -18.47
CA PRO A 597 -8.90 -4.78 -19.36
C PRO A 597 -8.83 -6.20 -19.95
N GLU A 598 -7.62 -6.67 -20.23
CA GLU A 598 -7.37 -7.99 -20.84
C GLU A 598 -7.21 -9.11 -19.80
N ALA A 599 -7.38 -8.80 -18.50
CA ALA A 599 -7.21 -9.80 -17.45
C ALA A 599 -8.20 -10.97 -17.63
N ARG A 600 -7.67 -12.19 -17.57
CA ARG A 600 -8.52 -13.38 -17.49
C ARG A 600 -9.19 -13.43 -16.12
N ALA A 601 -10.48 -13.69 -16.07
CA ALA A 601 -11.22 -13.86 -14.83
C ALA A 601 -11.72 -15.30 -14.67
N VAL A 602 -11.47 -15.88 -13.51
CA VAL A 602 -11.92 -17.21 -13.12
C VAL A 602 -12.74 -17.10 -11.85
N ALA A 603 -13.96 -17.60 -11.87
CA ALA A 603 -14.82 -17.68 -10.69
C ALA A 603 -15.07 -19.15 -10.38
N LEU A 604 -14.72 -19.56 -9.16
CA LEU A 604 -14.96 -20.91 -8.67
C LEU A 604 -16.31 -21.00 -7.96
N GLU A 605 -16.91 -22.17 -8.04
CA GLU A 605 -18.11 -22.49 -7.26
C GLU A 605 -17.72 -22.77 -5.80
N SER A 606 -18.70 -22.65 -4.88
CA SER A 606 -18.50 -23.00 -3.49
C SER A 606 -18.14 -24.50 -3.37
N PRO A 607 -17.15 -24.88 -2.57
CA PRO A 607 -16.83 -26.29 -2.32
C PRO A 607 -17.81 -26.97 -1.36
N PHE A 608 -18.72 -26.19 -0.80
CA PHE A 608 -19.65 -26.63 0.26
C PHE A 608 -20.97 -27.07 -0.32
N PRO A 609 -21.64 -28.09 0.28
CA PRO A 609 -22.97 -28.51 -0.12
C PRO A 609 -24.00 -27.38 -0.01
N ALA A 610 -24.81 -27.18 -1.05
CA ALA A 610 -25.82 -26.10 -1.05
C ALA A 610 -26.88 -26.28 0.03
N GLU A 611 -27.19 -27.53 0.36
CA GLU A 611 -28.12 -27.93 1.42
C GLU A 611 -27.68 -27.51 2.83
N ASN A 612 -26.39 -27.26 3.01
CA ASN A 612 -25.87 -26.78 4.30
C ASN A 612 -26.12 -25.29 4.52
N LEU A 613 -26.52 -24.53 3.49
CA LEU A 613 -26.76 -23.09 3.57
C LEU A 613 -28.23 -22.76 3.34
N GLY A 614 -28.99 -22.47 4.41
CA GLY A 614 -30.30 -21.85 4.30
C GLY A 614 -30.15 -20.39 3.83
N LEU A 615 -30.77 -20.07 2.71
CA LEU A 615 -30.59 -18.75 2.08
C LEU A 615 -31.96 -18.13 1.79
N TYR A 616 -32.32 -17.11 2.56
CA TYR A 616 -33.64 -16.52 2.54
C TYR A 616 -33.61 -15.01 2.35
N CYS A 617 -34.60 -14.46 1.65
CA CYS A 617 -34.78 -13.03 1.44
C CYS A 617 -36.21 -12.62 1.79
N LEU A 618 -36.36 -11.54 2.56
CA LEU A 618 -37.61 -10.86 2.84
C LEU A 618 -37.73 -9.54 2.08
N PRO A 619 -38.18 -9.55 0.84
CA PRO A 619 -38.31 -8.34 0.01
C PRO A 619 -39.47 -7.43 0.44
N SER A 620 -40.33 -7.86 1.34
CA SER A 620 -41.36 -7.02 1.97
C SER A 620 -40.81 -5.93 2.89
N ILE A 621 -39.56 -6.08 3.34
CA ILE A 621 -38.86 -5.11 4.19
C ILE A 621 -38.06 -4.16 3.30
N SER A 622 -38.25 -2.85 3.49
CA SER A 622 -37.44 -1.84 2.76
C SER A 622 -36.60 -1.03 3.74
N THR A 623 -35.28 -1.05 3.55
CA THR A 623 -34.33 -0.29 4.39
C THR A 623 -33.96 1.07 3.78
N ARG A 624 -34.69 1.54 2.77
CA ARG A 624 -34.50 2.86 2.15
C ARG A 624 -34.71 3.96 3.20
N TYR A 625 -33.90 5.02 3.12
CA TYR A 625 -33.85 6.06 4.14
C TYR A 625 -35.23 6.55 4.61
N ARG A 626 -36.17 6.80 3.67
CA ARG A 626 -37.52 7.26 3.98
C ARG A 626 -38.44 6.19 4.63
N GLN A 627 -38.02 4.93 4.60
CA GLN A 627 -38.81 3.80 5.11
C GLN A 627 -38.16 3.13 6.33
N ARG A 628 -37.03 3.66 6.81
CA ARG A 628 -36.28 3.06 7.92
C ARG A 628 -37.09 2.91 9.18
N ASP A 629 -37.81 3.94 9.61
CA ASP A 629 -38.62 3.88 10.85
C ASP A 629 -39.69 2.80 10.77
N ALA A 630 -40.35 2.66 9.61
CA ALA A 630 -41.38 1.63 9.38
C ALA A 630 -40.78 0.20 9.31
N SER A 631 -39.50 0.08 9.00
CA SER A 631 -38.80 -1.22 8.87
C SER A 631 -38.23 -1.74 10.17
N ILE A 632 -38.08 -0.93 11.23
CA ILE A 632 -37.45 -1.31 12.50
C ILE A 632 -38.14 -2.56 13.07
N ARG A 633 -39.44 -2.50 13.24
CA ARG A 633 -40.23 -3.59 13.83
C ARG A 633 -40.22 -4.88 12.99
N PRO A 634 -40.46 -4.84 11.67
CA PRO A 634 -40.31 -6.02 10.81
C PRO A 634 -38.91 -6.65 10.82
N ILE A 635 -37.86 -5.84 10.93
CA ILE A 635 -36.47 -6.35 11.04
C ILE A 635 -36.29 -7.04 12.39
N SER A 636 -36.72 -6.44 13.51
CA SER A 636 -36.68 -7.07 14.84
C SER A 636 -37.42 -8.40 14.87
N ASP A 637 -38.61 -8.49 14.25
CA ASP A 637 -39.36 -9.73 14.15
C ASP A 637 -38.64 -10.80 13.32
N ALA A 638 -38.01 -10.43 12.22
CA ALA A 638 -37.24 -11.35 11.40
C ALA A 638 -35.95 -11.82 12.09
N LEU A 639 -35.27 -10.94 12.83
CA LEU A 639 -34.09 -11.28 13.64
C LEU A 639 -34.47 -12.22 14.80
N ALA A 640 -35.61 -11.99 15.44
CA ALA A 640 -36.12 -12.87 16.49
C ALA A 640 -36.51 -14.26 15.95
N ALA A 641 -37.12 -14.34 14.77
CA ALA A 641 -37.41 -15.61 14.10
C ALA A 641 -36.11 -16.37 13.80
N LEU A 642 -35.08 -15.70 13.27
CA LEU A 642 -33.76 -16.29 13.00
C LEU A 642 -33.12 -16.80 14.31
N ALA A 643 -33.00 -15.95 15.33
CA ALA A 643 -32.32 -16.26 16.59
C ALA A 643 -33.05 -17.31 17.45
N SER A 644 -34.33 -17.47 17.27
CA SER A 644 -35.15 -18.47 17.98
C SER A 644 -35.20 -19.81 17.27
N SER A 645 -34.80 -19.92 16.03
CA SER A 645 -34.89 -21.13 15.21
C SER A 645 -33.99 -22.27 15.69
N ARG A 646 -32.84 -21.94 16.28
CA ARG A 646 -31.88 -22.87 16.90
C ARG A 646 -31.03 -22.14 17.93
N VAL A 647 -30.72 -22.79 19.04
CA VAL A 647 -29.71 -22.25 19.99
C VAL A 647 -28.35 -22.16 19.31
N GLY A 648 -27.78 -20.98 19.32
CA GLY A 648 -26.52 -20.73 18.61
C GLY A 648 -26.14 -19.25 18.57
N ASN A 649 -25.07 -18.95 17.87
CA ASN A 649 -24.59 -17.59 17.70
C ASN A 649 -25.00 -17.05 16.32
N TYR A 650 -25.49 -15.85 16.30
CA TYR A 650 -25.94 -15.13 15.12
C TYR A 650 -25.31 -13.75 15.05
N LEU A 651 -25.17 -13.18 13.84
CA LEU A 651 -24.64 -11.84 13.62
C LEU A 651 -25.50 -11.07 12.63
N ALA A 652 -26.02 -9.93 13.05
CA ALA A 652 -26.79 -9.02 12.20
C ALA A 652 -25.94 -7.83 11.75
N PHE A 653 -25.81 -7.61 10.43
CA PHE A 653 -25.04 -6.54 9.84
C PHE A 653 -25.93 -5.39 9.36
N PHE A 654 -25.58 -4.18 9.75
CA PHE A 654 -26.34 -2.96 9.45
C PHE A 654 -25.52 -1.96 8.61
N PRO A 655 -26.17 -1.06 7.85
CA PRO A 655 -25.47 -0.07 7.04
C PRO A 655 -24.92 1.13 7.85
N SER A 656 -25.33 1.31 9.10
CA SER A 656 -24.86 2.40 9.98
C SER A 656 -25.11 2.12 11.45
N TYR A 657 -24.32 2.69 12.33
CA TYR A 657 -24.48 2.61 13.79
C TYR A 657 -25.84 3.16 14.28
N ALA A 658 -26.31 4.26 13.70
CA ALA A 658 -27.59 4.86 14.10
C ALA A 658 -28.75 3.89 13.85
N TYR A 659 -28.80 3.26 12.67
CA TYR A 659 -29.85 2.29 12.32
C TYR A 659 -29.73 0.99 13.13
N LEU A 660 -28.51 0.54 13.35
CA LEU A 660 -28.22 -0.60 14.24
C LEU A 660 -28.80 -0.36 15.63
N ARG A 661 -28.55 0.80 16.24
CA ARG A 661 -29.04 1.14 17.59
C ARG A 661 -30.57 1.17 17.66
N GLN A 662 -31.21 1.81 16.69
CA GLN A 662 -32.70 1.85 16.65
C GLN A 662 -33.31 0.46 16.61
N VAL A 663 -32.80 -0.45 15.80
CA VAL A 663 -33.29 -1.83 15.73
C VAL A 663 -32.93 -2.60 16.99
N TRP A 664 -31.73 -2.44 17.54
CA TRP A 664 -31.33 -3.10 18.78
C TRP A 664 -32.17 -2.69 19.97
N GLU A 665 -32.52 -1.42 20.11
CA GLU A 665 -33.40 -0.90 21.16
C GLU A 665 -34.82 -1.51 21.06
N ASP A 666 -35.43 -1.53 19.86
CA ASP A 666 -36.73 -2.20 19.64
C ASP A 666 -36.64 -3.71 19.91
N PHE A 667 -35.54 -4.35 19.42
CA PHE A 667 -35.35 -5.78 19.60
C PHE A 667 -35.25 -6.19 21.09
N THR A 668 -34.39 -5.51 21.85
CA THR A 668 -34.16 -5.83 23.27
C THR A 668 -35.39 -5.56 24.13
N ALA A 669 -36.17 -4.52 23.78
CA ALA A 669 -37.44 -4.24 24.46
C ALA A 669 -38.50 -5.32 24.21
N ARG A 670 -38.51 -5.94 23.02
CA ARG A 670 -39.54 -6.91 22.62
C ARG A 670 -39.14 -8.36 22.83
N TYR A 671 -37.85 -8.66 22.80
CA TYR A 671 -37.31 -10.01 22.91
C TYR A 671 -36.20 -10.11 23.98
N PRO A 672 -36.47 -9.80 25.24
CA PRO A 672 -35.48 -9.69 26.32
C PRO A 672 -34.81 -11.03 26.67
N ASP A 673 -35.39 -12.16 26.29
CA ASP A 673 -34.83 -13.50 26.57
C ASP A 673 -33.67 -13.90 25.62
N ILE A 674 -33.47 -13.18 24.51
CA ILE A 674 -32.39 -13.43 23.57
C ILE A 674 -31.20 -12.56 23.96
N GLY A 675 -30.06 -13.21 24.23
CA GLY A 675 -28.80 -12.49 24.53
C GLY A 675 -28.34 -11.65 23.35
N THR A 676 -27.97 -10.39 23.62
CA THR A 676 -27.49 -9.49 22.57
C THR A 676 -26.09 -8.96 22.84
N LEU A 677 -25.35 -8.63 21.80
CA LEU A 677 -24.03 -7.99 21.84
C LEU A 677 -23.95 -6.92 20.75
N VAL A 678 -23.58 -5.71 21.11
CA VAL A 678 -23.60 -4.56 20.20
C VAL A 678 -22.19 -4.06 19.93
N GLN A 679 -21.88 -3.82 18.65
CA GLN A 679 -20.65 -3.15 18.24
C GLN A 679 -20.70 -1.67 18.60
N GLU A 680 -19.78 -1.22 19.43
CA GLU A 680 -19.54 0.20 19.70
C GLU A 680 -18.67 0.85 18.62
N SER A 681 -18.82 2.16 18.45
CA SER A 681 -17.95 2.94 17.55
C SER A 681 -16.58 3.14 18.20
N GLY A 682 -15.50 2.98 17.40
CA GLY A 682 -14.13 3.23 17.88
C GLY A 682 -13.48 2.07 18.64
N LEU A 683 -14.01 0.83 18.52
CA LEU A 683 -13.36 -0.36 19.08
C LEU A 683 -11.95 -0.54 18.51
N ASP A 684 -10.98 -0.68 19.40
CA ASP A 684 -9.62 -1.07 19.09
C ASP A 684 -9.48 -2.60 18.84
N ASP A 685 -8.27 -3.06 18.59
CA ASP A 685 -8.00 -4.49 18.35
C ASP A 685 -8.32 -5.36 19.59
N ALA A 686 -8.12 -4.85 20.81
CA ALA A 686 -8.43 -5.56 22.05
C ALA A 686 -9.95 -5.66 22.24
N GLY A 687 -10.69 -4.58 22.05
CA GLY A 687 -12.15 -4.58 22.09
C GLY A 687 -12.78 -5.48 21.03
N ARG A 688 -12.16 -5.53 19.83
CA ARG A 688 -12.55 -6.48 18.78
C ARG A 688 -12.35 -7.93 19.20
N ALA A 689 -11.22 -8.26 19.77
CA ALA A 689 -10.93 -9.61 20.28
C ALA A 689 -11.94 -10.03 21.35
N ALA A 690 -12.20 -9.16 22.32
CA ALA A 690 -13.16 -9.39 23.39
C ALA A 690 -14.59 -9.60 22.87
N PHE A 691 -15.01 -8.84 21.83
CA PHE A 691 -16.30 -9.05 21.17
C PHE A 691 -16.41 -10.45 20.56
N LEU A 692 -15.35 -10.90 19.85
CA LEU A 692 -15.32 -12.19 19.16
C LEU A 692 -15.23 -13.40 20.12
N GLU A 693 -14.61 -13.25 21.29
CA GLU A 693 -14.54 -14.28 22.32
C GLU A 693 -15.92 -14.65 22.90
N ARG A 694 -16.87 -13.72 22.84
CA ARG A 694 -18.26 -13.99 23.28
C ARG A 694 -18.98 -15.02 22.40
N PHE A 695 -18.52 -15.22 21.16
CA PHE A 695 -19.06 -16.23 20.23
C PHE A 695 -18.43 -17.60 20.54
N SER A 696 -18.92 -18.27 21.58
CA SER A 696 -18.37 -19.57 21.99
C SER A 696 -18.75 -20.69 21.02
N PRO A 697 -17.92 -21.75 20.88
CA PRO A 697 -18.21 -22.85 19.94
C PRO A 697 -19.38 -23.75 20.35
N CYS A 698 -19.85 -23.71 21.58
CA CYS A 698 -20.99 -24.50 22.06
C CYS A 698 -21.83 -23.64 23.00
N PRO A 699 -22.60 -22.68 22.48
CA PRO A 699 -23.37 -21.79 23.34
C PRO A 699 -24.55 -22.52 23.99
N GLU A 700 -24.74 -22.33 25.28
CA GLU A 700 -25.92 -22.84 26.03
C GLU A 700 -27.17 -22.01 25.77
N LYS A 701 -27.00 -20.75 25.33
CA LYS A 701 -28.06 -19.79 25.02
C LYS A 701 -27.74 -19.07 23.72
N THR A 702 -28.79 -18.68 23.03
CA THR A 702 -28.66 -17.90 21.81
C THR A 702 -28.02 -16.54 22.08
N LEU A 703 -27.03 -16.18 21.25
CA LEU A 703 -26.40 -14.86 21.21
C LEU A 703 -26.61 -14.23 19.83
N LEU A 704 -27.18 -13.04 19.80
CA LEU A 704 -27.28 -12.23 18.57
C LEU A 704 -26.34 -11.01 18.67
N GLY A 705 -25.32 -11.00 17.86
CA GLY A 705 -24.41 -9.86 17.68
C GLY A 705 -25.00 -8.85 16.69
N PHE A 706 -24.82 -7.55 16.97
CA PHE A 706 -25.19 -6.44 16.09
C PHE A 706 -23.90 -5.73 15.63
N GLY A 707 -23.63 -5.70 14.33
CA GLY A 707 -22.44 -5.09 13.76
C GLY A 707 -22.74 -4.25 12.51
N VAL A 708 -21.76 -3.41 12.11
CA VAL A 708 -21.87 -2.56 10.92
C VAL A 708 -21.17 -3.21 9.74
N MET A 709 -21.81 -3.22 8.56
CA MET A 709 -21.25 -3.75 7.31
C MET A 709 -19.99 -2.96 6.90
N GLY A 710 -18.93 -3.67 6.48
CA GLY A 710 -17.68 -3.04 6.07
C GLY A 710 -16.83 -2.46 7.21
N GLY A 711 -17.27 -2.64 8.47
CA GLY A 711 -16.49 -2.33 9.66
C GLY A 711 -15.51 -3.46 10.01
N ILE A 712 -14.93 -3.36 11.23
CA ILE A 712 -13.92 -4.30 11.76
C ILE A 712 -14.39 -5.77 11.82
N PHE A 713 -15.70 -6.03 11.80
CA PHE A 713 -16.31 -7.36 11.77
C PHE A 713 -16.69 -7.81 10.35
N GLY A 714 -16.66 -6.92 9.37
CA GLY A 714 -16.90 -7.24 7.96
C GLY A 714 -15.78 -8.05 7.30
N GLU A 715 -14.54 -8.00 7.84
CA GLU A 715 -13.37 -8.67 7.29
C GLU A 715 -12.44 -9.22 8.37
N GLY A 716 -11.74 -10.32 8.06
CA GLY A 716 -10.72 -10.89 8.97
C GLY A 716 -11.27 -11.48 10.28
N VAL A 717 -12.54 -11.85 10.31
CA VAL A 717 -13.17 -12.56 11.44
C VAL A 717 -13.30 -14.03 11.07
N ASP A 718 -12.73 -14.91 11.90
CA ASP A 718 -12.86 -16.35 11.75
C ASP A 718 -13.70 -16.93 12.89
N LEU A 719 -14.99 -17.16 12.61
CA LEU A 719 -15.96 -17.79 13.50
C LEU A 719 -16.40 -19.11 12.85
N ALA A 720 -15.49 -20.09 12.79
CA ALA A 720 -15.76 -21.38 12.20
C ALA A 720 -16.68 -22.26 13.09
N GLY A 721 -17.44 -23.15 12.47
CA GLY A 721 -18.34 -24.09 13.13
C GLY A 721 -19.48 -23.41 13.90
N ASP A 722 -19.84 -23.94 15.04
CA ASP A 722 -20.93 -23.43 15.89
C ASP A 722 -20.69 -22.03 16.48
N ARG A 723 -19.51 -21.44 16.25
CA ARG A 723 -19.23 -20.04 16.63
C ARG A 723 -20.08 -19.03 15.85
N LEU A 724 -20.59 -19.39 14.65
CA LEU A 724 -21.53 -18.57 13.89
C LEU A 724 -22.39 -19.46 12.99
N ILE A 725 -23.65 -19.71 13.38
CA ILE A 725 -24.57 -20.53 12.62
C ILE A 725 -25.57 -19.74 11.78
N GLY A 726 -25.56 -18.41 11.87
CA GLY A 726 -26.40 -17.61 11.00
C GLY A 726 -26.04 -16.14 10.97
N CYS A 727 -26.31 -15.50 9.84
CA CYS A 727 -26.19 -14.06 9.74
C CYS A 727 -27.41 -13.43 9.06
N ALA A 728 -27.77 -12.21 9.50
CA ALA A 728 -28.74 -11.36 8.86
C ALA A 728 -28.06 -10.13 8.26
N ILE A 729 -28.47 -9.77 7.04
CA ILE A 729 -27.93 -8.62 6.32
C ILE A 729 -29.04 -7.62 6.09
N VAL A 730 -28.98 -6.50 6.79
CA VAL A 730 -29.96 -5.42 6.74
C VAL A 730 -29.54 -4.38 5.72
N GLY A 731 -30.20 -4.40 4.55
CA GLY A 731 -29.89 -3.49 3.45
C GLY A 731 -28.76 -3.96 2.54
N VAL A 732 -28.57 -3.25 1.43
CA VAL A 732 -27.65 -3.61 0.34
C VAL A 732 -26.25 -3.00 0.48
N GLY A 733 -25.86 -2.59 1.68
CA GLY A 733 -24.48 -2.18 1.98
C GLY A 733 -23.97 -0.93 1.27
N LEU A 734 -24.86 -0.11 0.67
CA LEU A 734 -24.43 1.08 -0.08
C LEU A 734 -23.55 2.00 0.79
N PRO A 735 -22.44 2.52 0.26
CA PRO A 735 -21.70 3.59 0.89
C PRO A 735 -22.59 4.78 1.25
N GLN A 736 -22.23 5.49 2.32
CA GLN A 736 -22.94 6.70 2.70
C GLN A 736 -22.85 7.75 1.60
N VAL A 737 -23.97 8.42 1.30
CA VAL A 737 -23.99 9.53 0.38
C VAL A 737 -23.11 10.66 0.94
N SER A 738 -22.12 11.05 0.19
CA SER A 738 -21.21 12.14 0.52
C SER A 738 -20.81 12.89 -0.73
N PRO A 739 -20.35 14.13 -0.63
CA PRO A 739 -19.86 14.87 -1.80
C PRO A 739 -18.79 14.10 -2.58
N ARG A 740 -17.86 13.43 -1.88
CA ARG A 740 -16.83 12.57 -2.50
C ARG A 740 -17.43 11.41 -3.29
N GLN A 741 -18.45 10.74 -2.72
CA GLN A 741 -19.10 9.61 -3.37
C GLN A 741 -19.90 10.03 -4.60
N GLU A 742 -20.50 11.24 -4.54
CA GLU A 742 -21.19 11.85 -5.69
C GLU A 742 -20.22 12.27 -6.78
N MET A 743 -19.02 12.74 -6.42
CA MET A 743 -17.99 13.06 -7.42
C MET A 743 -17.52 11.78 -8.13
N LEU A 744 -17.30 10.70 -7.38
CA LEU A 744 -16.94 9.39 -7.95
C LEU A 744 -18.05 8.86 -8.89
N ARG A 745 -19.34 9.01 -8.50
CA ARG A 745 -20.46 8.67 -9.35
C ARG A 745 -20.45 9.46 -10.66
N ARG A 746 -20.27 10.79 -10.58
CA ARG A 746 -20.20 11.67 -11.76
C ARG A 746 -19.04 11.34 -12.69
N TYR A 747 -17.88 11.02 -12.11
CA TYR A 747 -16.72 10.62 -12.89
C TYR A 747 -17.02 9.37 -13.75
N TYR A 748 -17.55 8.30 -13.15
CA TYR A 748 -17.87 7.08 -13.91
C TYR A 748 -19.15 7.22 -14.77
N ASP A 749 -20.10 8.08 -14.42
CA ASP A 749 -21.20 8.43 -15.33
C ASP A 749 -20.68 9.06 -16.63
N ALA A 750 -19.69 9.96 -16.54
CA ALA A 750 -19.07 10.57 -17.70
C ALA A 750 -18.21 9.59 -18.51
N GLN A 751 -17.53 8.64 -17.84
CA GLN A 751 -16.67 7.66 -18.50
C GLN A 751 -17.43 6.55 -19.22
N ASN A 752 -18.49 6.00 -18.60
CA ASN A 752 -19.13 4.77 -19.09
C ASN A 752 -20.64 4.67 -18.79
N GLY A 753 -21.26 5.72 -18.25
CA GLY A 753 -22.69 5.77 -17.94
C GLY A 753 -23.13 4.88 -16.77
N ALA A 754 -22.19 4.33 -15.98
CA ALA A 754 -22.46 3.39 -14.89
C ALA A 754 -22.06 3.94 -13.50
N GLY A 755 -22.04 5.25 -13.32
CA GLY A 755 -21.55 5.89 -12.11
C GLY A 755 -22.18 5.38 -10.82
N PHE A 756 -23.51 5.13 -10.79
CA PHE A 756 -24.16 4.57 -9.62
C PHE A 756 -23.66 3.17 -9.29
N ASP A 757 -23.39 2.35 -10.30
CA ASP A 757 -22.85 1.02 -10.12
C ASP A 757 -21.44 1.05 -9.51
N TYR A 758 -20.56 1.90 -10.06
CA TYR A 758 -19.18 2.04 -9.59
C TYR A 758 -19.08 2.66 -8.20
N ALA A 759 -19.86 3.67 -7.93
CA ALA A 759 -19.77 4.40 -6.66
C ALA A 759 -20.54 3.73 -5.51
N TYR A 760 -21.65 3.06 -5.81
CA TYR A 760 -22.57 2.59 -4.76
C TYR A 760 -22.89 1.10 -4.83
N ARG A 761 -23.45 0.60 -5.97
CA ARG A 761 -24.04 -0.73 -6.03
C ARG A 761 -23.01 -1.83 -5.88
N TRP A 762 -21.95 -1.82 -6.67
CA TRP A 762 -20.94 -2.88 -6.64
C TRP A 762 -20.12 -2.89 -5.35
N PRO A 763 -19.60 -1.75 -4.84
CA PRO A 763 -18.97 -1.73 -3.53
C PRO A 763 -19.89 -2.20 -2.41
N GLY A 764 -21.19 -1.81 -2.45
CA GLY A 764 -22.18 -2.24 -1.48
C GLY A 764 -22.43 -3.75 -1.50
N MET A 765 -22.65 -4.31 -2.69
CA MET A 765 -22.88 -5.76 -2.84
C MET A 765 -21.65 -6.60 -2.45
N ASN A 766 -20.44 -6.11 -2.69
CA ASN A 766 -19.24 -6.80 -2.19
C ASN A 766 -19.24 -6.92 -0.65
N LYS A 767 -19.65 -5.87 0.07
CA LYS A 767 -19.80 -5.94 1.55
C LYS A 767 -20.86 -6.96 1.97
N VAL A 768 -22.00 -7.02 1.26
CA VAL A 768 -23.06 -8.03 1.49
C VAL A 768 -22.51 -9.45 1.31
N LEU A 769 -21.82 -9.71 0.20
CA LEU A 769 -21.27 -11.03 -0.09
C LEU A 769 -20.16 -11.45 0.90
N GLN A 770 -19.36 -10.50 1.37
CA GLN A 770 -18.36 -10.73 2.42
C GLN A 770 -19.00 -11.10 3.76
N ALA A 771 -20.03 -10.37 4.17
CA ALA A 771 -20.77 -10.65 5.40
C ALA A 771 -21.44 -12.02 5.35
N ALA A 772 -22.11 -12.36 4.25
CA ALA A 772 -22.74 -13.65 4.04
C ALA A 772 -21.74 -14.83 4.00
N GLY A 773 -20.56 -14.63 3.43
CA GLY A 773 -19.49 -15.63 3.33
C GLY A 773 -18.86 -16.02 4.68
N ARG A 774 -19.38 -15.55 5.81
CA ARG A 774 -18.90 -15.88 7.17
C ARG A 774 -19.51 -17.14 7.75
N VAL A 775 -20.67 -17.52 7.29
CA VAL A 775 -21.48 -18.58 7.90
C VAL A 775 -20.95 -19.97 7.60
N ILE A 776 -20.51 -20.25 6.38
CA ILE A 776 -19.98 -21.55 5.97
C ILE A 776 -18.48 -21.46 5.73
N ARG A 777 -17.67 -22.25 6.46
CA ARG A 777 -16.21 -22.28 6.42
C ARG A 777 -15.64 -23.66 6.15
N THR A 778 -16.34 -24.70 6.61
CA THR A 778 -15.99 -26.09 6.46
C THR A 778 -17.08 -26.89 5.74
N GLN A 779 -16.85 -28.15 5.38
CA GLN A 779 -17.85 -29.01 4.74
C GLN A 779 -18.95 -29.45 5.72
N GLU A 780 -18.63 -29.40 6.99
CA GLU A 780 -19.52 -29.80 8.09
C GLU A 780 -20.39 -28.64 8.60
N ASP A 781 -20.02 -27.40 8.27
CA ASP A 781 -20.79 -26.23 8.73
C ASP A 781 -22.17 -26.22 8.10
N LYS A 782 -23.19 -25.96 8.93
CA LYS A 782 -24.58 -25.74 8.54
C LYS A 782 -25.05 -24.40 9.09
N GLY A 783 -25.69 -23.58 8.26
CA GLY A 783 -26.08 -22.26 8.72
C GLY A 783 -27.01 -21.49 7.78
N VAL A 784 -27.46 -20.33 8.25
CA VAL A 784 -28.47 -19.52 7.57
C VAL A 784 -27.97 -18.13 7.25
N VAL A 785 -28.28 -17.65 6.04
CA VAL A 785 -28.11 -16.26 5.61
C VAL A 785 -29.48 -15.65 5.32
N LEU A 786 -29.83 -14.57 6.02
CA LEU A 786 -31.09 -13.85 5.87
C LEU A 786 -30.84 -12.46 5.26
N LEU A 787 -31.40 -12.19 4.11
CA LEU A 787 -31.32 -10.91 3.40
C LEU A 787 -32.59 -10.07 3.64
N LEU A 788 -32.44 -8.88 4.19
CA LEU A 788 -33.52 -8.00 4.61
C LEU A 788 -33.47 -6.69 3.83
N ASP A 789 -34.00 -6.69 2.60
CA ASP A 789 -34.22 -5.50 1.78
C ASP A 789 -34.95 -5.82 0.47
N ASP A 790 -35.83 -4.91 0.03
CA ASP A 790 -36.61 -5.01 -1.23
C ASP A 790 -35.75 -5.06 -2.48
N ARG A 791 -34.56 -4.45 -2.43
CA ARG A 791 -33.64 -4.37 -3.57
C ARG A 791 -33.00 -5.70 -3.92
N PHE A 792 -32.88 -6.65 -3.00
CA PHE A 792 -32.34 -7.97 -3.31
C PHE A 792 -33.19 -8.77 -4.30
N ALA A 793 -34.46 -8.45 -4.43
CA ALA A 793 -35.35 -9.04 -5.44
C ALA A 793 -35.30 -8.31 -6.81
N GLN A 794 -34.60 -7.17 -6.90
CA GLN A 794 -34.46 -6.45 -8.17
C GLN A 794 -33.38 -7.08 -9.04
N SER A 795 -33.60 -7.14 -10.37
CA SER A 795 -32.69 -7.79 -11.30
C SER A 795 -31.27 -7.26 -11.27
N GLU A 796 -31.11 -5.95 -11.02
CA GLU A 796 -29.81 -5.27 -10.97
C GLU A 796 -28.96 -5.71 -9.78
N TYR A 797 -29.55 -6.18 -8.70
CA TYR A 797 -28.85 -6.74 -7.54
C TYR A 797 -28.77 -8.26 -7.62
N ALA A 798 -29.86 -8.92 -8.02
CA ALA A 798 -29.92 -10.38 -8.10
C ALA A 798 -28.84 -10.97 -9.03
N ARG A 799 -28.53 -10.29 -10.14
CA ARG A 799 -27.46 -10.72 -11.07
C ARG A 799 -26.04 -10.68 -10.48
N LEU A 800 -25.85 -10.03 -9.32
CA LEU A 800 -24.58 -9.94 -8.61
C LEU A 800 -24.40 -11.07 -7.59
N PHE A 801 -25.43 -11.87 -7.36
CA PHE A 801 -25.29 -13.02 -6.47
C PHE A 801 -24.37 -14.09 -7.06
N PRO A 802 -23.59 -14.78 -6.21
CA PRO A 802 -22.75 -15.88 -6.63
C PRO A 802 -23.58 -17.01 -7.24
N LYS A 803 -23.02 -17.75 -8.18
CA LYS A 803 -23.70 -18.87 -8.84
C LYS A 803 -24.21 -19.95 -7.87
N HIS A 804 -23.52 -20.15 -6.76
CA HIS A 804 -23.95 -21.11 -5.72
C HIS A 804 -25.13 -20.64 -4.85
N TRP A 805 -25.63 -19.39 -5.05
CA TRP A 805 -26.85 -18.89 -4.41
C TRP A 805 -28.13 -19.13 -5.22
N ARG A 806 -28.12 -20.07 -6.18
CA ARG A 806 -29.29 -20.37 -7.01
C ARG A 806 -30.49 -20.89 -6.24
N HIS A 807 -30.29 -21.39 -5.01
CA HIS A 807 -31.33 -21.85 -4.09
C HIS A 807 -31.87 -20.75 -3.16
N LEU A 808 -31.55 -19.47 -3.42
CA LEU A 808 -32.10 -18.33 -2.68
C LEU A 808 -33.64 -18.34 -2.80
N GLU A 809 -34.33 -18.40 -1.64
CA GLU A 809 -35.78 -18.35 -1.56
C GLU A 809 -36.24 -16.95 -1.16
N TYR A 810 -37.22 -16.41 -1.90
CA TYR A 810 -37.86 -15.15 -1.59
C TYR A 810 -39.17 -15.43 -0.81
N LEU A 811 -39.23 -14.98 0.42
CA LEU A 811 -40.29 -15.24 1.35
C LEU A 811 -41.23 -14.03 1.48
N ARG A 812 -42.49 -14.24 1.73
CA ARG A 812 -43.51 -13.18 1.81
C ARG A 812 -43.47 -12.42 3.10
N ASP A 813 -43.28 -13.13 4.21
CA ASP A 813 -43.37 -12.59 5.57
C ASP A 813 -42.55 -13.40 6.59
N THR A 814 -42.54 -12.96 7.83
CA THR A 814 -41.81 -13.59 8.95
C THR A 814 -42.39 -14.94 9.35
N GLU A 815 -43.68 -15.22 9.12
CA GLU A 815 -44.27 -16.51 9.44
C GLU A 815 -43.81 -17.59 8.46
N GLU A 816 -43.71 -17.26 7.18
CA GLU A 816 -43.11 -18.16 6.20
C GLU A 816 -41.60 -18.40 6.50
N LEU A 817 -40.89 -17.37 6.96
CA LEU A 817 -39.50 -17.50 7.40
C LEU A 817 -39.35 -18.48 8.56
N LYS A 818 -40.20 -18.39 9.60
CA LYS A 818 -40.16 -19.31 10.74
C LYS A 818 -40.29 -20.76 10.29
N LYS A 819 -41.29 -21.04 9.45
CA LYS A 819 -41.54 -22.37 8.90
C LYS A 819 -40.34 -22.89 8.13
N LYS A 820 -39.74 -22.08 7.24
CA LYS A 820 -38.54 -22.45 6.47
C LYS A 820 -37.32 -22.70 7.35
N LEU A 821 -37.15 -21.93 8.40
CA LEU A 821 -36.08 -22.14 9.37
C LEU A 821 -36.24 -23.44 10.16
N GLU A 822 -37.49 -23.75 10.59
CA GLU A 822 -37.79 -25.02 11.25
C GLU A 822 -37.52 -26.21 10.34
N ASP A 823 -37.98 -26.16 9.09
CA ASP A 823 -37.73 -27.20 8.07
C ASP A 823 -36.23 -27.40 7.87
N PHE A 824 -35.44 -26.30 7.68
CA PHE A 824 -33.99 -26.33 7.46
C PHE A 824 -33.21 -26.97 8.62
N TRP A 825 -33.59 -26.67 9.86
CA TRP A 825 -32.88 -27.23 11.00
C TRP A 825 -33.33 -28.64 11.39
N ALA A 826 -34.50 -29.09 10.90
CA ALA A 826 -35.00 -30.44 11.10
C ALA A 826 -34.32 -31.48 10.19
N GLU A 827 -33.89 -31.02 8.98
CA GLU A 827 -33.06 -31.82 8.06
C GLU A 827 -31.61 -31.95 8.54
#